data_cd7029221b45a3411b6966348e6cd98d
#
_entry.id   cd7029221b45a3411b6966348e6cd98d
#
_cell.length_a   1.000
_cell.length_b   1.000
_cell.length_c   1.000
_cell.angle_alpha   90.00
_cell.angle_beta   90.00
_cell.angle_gamma   90.00
#
_symmetry.space_group_name_H-M   'P 1'
#
loop_
_entity.id
_entity.type
_entity.pdbx_description
1 polymer ?
#
loop_
_entity_poly.entity_id
_entity_poly.type
_entity_poly.pdbx_seq_one_letter_code
_entity_poly.pdbx_strand_id
1 'polypeptide(L)'
;MAIKIALAGNPNCGKTTMFNALTGANQYVGNWPGVTVEKKEGKLKSKKTKEEVIVTDLPGIYSMSPYTLEEVVSRDYVLKENPDVIIDLVDATNIERNLYLTTQLIETGVPVVIALNMADLLAKRGIKIDVKRLSMLLDCPIIETSALKGEGLDKLIDEAVKVAKKSEIDLPKDIFSAELEGAVAEVKSVLPSSVSEEKKRWYAVKFLENDSKVVESIKLSGAAAQTVEAQRRALEKKHDDDMESIVTDERYKFIQKIVSTTVQKGKEKLTTSDKIDRIVTNRFLGIPIFMLVMWIVYYVSVTTVGTFVTDWTNDVFVVAIQDAATSALSAIGAGDMVMGLVVDGIIGGLGAVLGFVPQMAILFLFLSILEDCGYMVRIAFVMDRVFRHFGLSGKSFIPLLISSGCGIPGIMASKTIEQDNDRRLTIMTATFIPCGAKLPVIALMGGVISGEVAGYQESSFIAPLMYFIGIVAVLVAAIILKKTKPFSGKPAPFVMELPQYHIPQAKTVLLHVWERLKGFIIKAGTILFLACVVMWFLGGFGFVDGSFGMVEDSADSLMAMIGGVIAPLFAPLGFGEWQPVAASISGFTAKEAIVSTMGVLANVSGDTEDAVNVAAGVASWFPSSIAAFTFLMFNLLDSPCLAAIATMAQQMQSRKWFWFAILFQNIFAYIVCLCVYQIGSFVTGGAFGVGTAVGFLFLIAILFMLFRPDPYKNQKVYSKRSVNA
;
A
#
# COMPACT_ATOMS: atom_id res chain seq x y z
N MET A 1 2.82 -45.08 -5.94
CA MET A 1 3.08 -43.64 -6.20
C MET A 1 2.72 -42.87 -4.94
N ALA A 2 3.44 -41.83 -4.61
CA ALA A 2 3.07 -40.97 -3.49
C ALA A 2 1.78 -40.22 -3.81
N ILE A 3 0.85 -40.16 -2.86
CA ILE A 3 -0.42 -39.40 -3.03
C ILE A 3 -0.11 -37.92 -2.80
N LYS A 4 -0.47 -37.08 -3.76
CA LYS A 4 -0.30 -35.62 -3.71
C LYS A 4 -1.58 -34.95 -3.22
N ILE A 5 -1.54 -34.31 -2.07
CA ILE A 5 -2.64 -33.55 -1.49
C ILE A 5 -2.33 -32.05 -1.61
N ALA A 6 -3.26 -31.29 -2.21
CA ALA A 6 -3.21 -29.84 -2.18
C ALA A 6 -4.04 -29.31 -1.01
N LEU A 7 -3.46 -28.45 -0.19
CA LEU A 7 -4.17 -27.77 0.89
C LEU A 7 -4.58 -26.37 0.41
N ALA A 8 -5.86 -26.18 0.16
CA ALA A 8 -6.45 -24.93 -0.28
C ALA A 8 -7.31 -24.30 0.81
N GLY A 9 -7.69 -23.05 0.66
CA GLY A 9 -8.62 -22.35 1.55
C GLY A 9 -8.37 -20.85 1.58
N ASN A 10 -9.33 -20.14 2.14
CA ASN A 10 -9.26 -18.68 2.27
C ASN A 10 -8.12 -18.24 3.20
N PRO A 11 -7.63 -17.00 3.07
CA PRO A 11 -6.78 -16.42 4.09
C PRO A 11 -7.46 -16.48 5.48
N ASN A 12 -6.68 -16.75 6.52
CA ASN A 12 -7.12 -16.85 7.92
C ASN A 12 -8.05 -18.03 8.29
N CYS A 13 -8.34 -18.97 7.39
CA CYS A 13 -9.09 -20.18 7.72
C CYS A 13 -8.32 -21.19 8.60
N GLY A 14 -7.06 -20.90 8.95
CA GLY A 14 -6.20 -21.77 9.75
C GLY A 14 -5.33 -22.74 8.93
N LYS A 15 -5.10 -22.44 7.63
CA LYS A 15 -4.37 -23.30 6.68
C LYS A 15 -2.94 -23.61 7.13
N THR A 16 -2.15 -22.62 7.49
CA THR A 16 -0.77 -22.81 8.00
C THR A 16 -0.75 -23.62 9.30
N THR A 17 -1.72 -23.41 10.19
CA THR A 17 -1.86 -24.19 11.43
C THR A 17 -2.16 -25.66 11.10
N MET A 18 -3.05 -25.91 10.16
CA MET A 18 -3.39 -27.26 9.67
C MET A 18 -2.17 -27.92 9.04
N PHE A 19 -1.47 -27.24 8.13
CA PHE A 19 -0.28 -27.74 7.47
C PHE A 19 0.79 -28.14 8.49
N ASN A 20 1.08 -27.28 9.48
CA ASN A 20 2.05 -27.56 10.53
C ASN A 20 1.62 -28.73 11.42
N ALA A 21 0.33 -28.88 11.72
CA ALA A 21 -0.19 -29.98 12.51
C ALA A 21 -0.07 -31.33 11.77
N LEU A 22 -0.25 -31.33 10.45
CA LEU A 22 -0.16 -32.52 9.60
C LEU A 22 1.29 -32.95 9.33
N THR A 23 2.18 -32.01 9.00
CA THR A 23 3.54 -32.31 8.53
C THR A 23 4.61 -32.26 9.64
N GLY A 24 4.37 -31.48 10.69
CA GLY A 24 5.32 -31.28 11.79
C GLY A 24 6.63 -30.63 11.31
N ALA A 25 7.79 -31.22 11.68
CA ALA A 25 9.11 -30.69 11.33
C ALA A 25 9.59 -31.07 9.91
N ASN A 26 8.87 -31.94 9.19
CA ASN A 26 9.27 -32.44 7.88
C ASN A 26 8.71 -31.55 6.75
N GLN A 27 9.18 -30.33 6.68
CA GLN A 27 8.73 -29.34 5.71
C GLN A 27 9.88 -28.90 4.80
N TYR A 28 9.59 -28.73 3.52
CA TYR A 28 10.45 -28.05 2.57
C TYR A 28 9.83 -26.68 2.26
N VAL A 29 10.62 -25.62 2.41
CA VAL A 29 10.21 -24.26 2.14
C VAL A 29 11.07 -23.72 1.00
N GLY A 30 10.43 -23.23 -0.04
CA GLY A 30 11.07 -22.61 -1.20
C GLY A 30 10.14 -21.57 -1.81
N ASN A 31 10.45 -21.11 -3.02
CA ASN A 31 9.54 -20.25 -3.78
C ASN A 31 8.93 -21.04 -4.93
N TRP A 32 7.70 -20.66 -5.30
CA TRP A 32 7.11 -21.17 -6.54
C TRP A 32 7.96 -20.76 -7.74
N PRO A 33 8.13 -21.61 -8.76
CA PRO A 33 8.94 -21.30 -9.93
C PRO A 33 8.54 -19.98 -10.59
N GLY A 34 9.50 -19.08 -10.78
CA GLY A 34 9.29 -17.81 -11.48
C GLY A 34 8.59 -16.71 -10.69
N VAL A 35 8.21 -16.92 -9.45
CA VAL A 35 7.50 -15.93 -8.61
C VAL A 35 8.09 -15.86 -7.19
N THR A 36 7.81 -14.77 -6.48
CA THR A 36 8.27 -14.54 -5.10
C THR A 36 7.30 -15.09 -4.04
N VAL A 37 6.38 -15.95 -4.44
CA VAL A 37 5.40 -16.58 -3.55
C VAL A 37 6.03 -17.82 -2.92
N GLU A 38 5.89 -17.96 -1.59
CA GLU A 38 6.46 -19.06 -0.84
C GLU A 38 5.72 -20.37 -1.13
N LYS A 39 6.48 -21.45 -1.40
CA LYS A 39 5.98 -22.82 -1.57
C LYS A 39 6.36 -23.65 -0.36
N LYS A 40 5.39 -24.32 0.25
CA LYS A 40 5.61 -25.26 1.36
C LYS A 40 5.11 -26.64 0.98
N GLU A 41 5.99 -27.60 1.08
CA GLU A 41 5.67 -29.02 0.91
C GLU A 41 6.11 -29.80 2.14
N GLY A 42 5.34 -30.80 2.51
CA GLY A 42 5.68 -31.63 3.67
C GLY A 42 5.20 -33.06 3.50
N LYS A 43 5.94 -33.99 4.11
CA LYS A 43 5.55 -35.40 4.20
C LYS A 43 4.70 -35.63 5.44
N LEU A 44 3.64 -36.40 5.28
CA LEU A 44 2.71 -36.68 6.37
C LEU A 44 3.33 -37.59 7.42
N LYS A 45 3.09 -37.25 8.68
CA LYS A 45 3.60 -38.00 9.84
C LYS A 45 2.67 -39.15 10.32
N SER A 46 1.73 -39.62 9.51
CA SER A 46 0.78 -40.62 9.99
C SER A 46 1.44 -41.99 10.15
N LYS A 47 1.34 -42.58 11.37
CA LYS A 47 1.74 -43.97 11.64
C LYS A 47 0.78 -45.01 11.07
N LYS A 48 -0.40 -44.58 10.56
CA LYS A 48 -1.48 -45.46 10.12
C LYS A 48 -1.53 -45.68 8.61
N THR A 49 -1.12 -44.69 7.80
CA THR A 49 -1.09 -44.83 6.34
C THR A 49 0.20 -45.51 5.90
N LYS A 50 0.07 -46.65 5.24
CA LYS A 50 1.21 -47.37 4.62
C LYS A 50 1.79 -46.70 3.39
N GLU A 51 1.17 -45.60 2.93
CA GLU A 51 1.49 -44.88 1.70
C GLU A 51 2.21 -43.59 2.02
N GLU A 52 3.13 -43.19 1.14
CA GLU A 52 3.77 -41.89 1.20
C GLU A 52 2.79 -40.83 0.73
N VAL A 53 2.48 -39.86 1.58
CA VAL A 53 1.58 -38.74 1.27
C VAL A 53 2.37 -37.44 1.35
N ILE A 54 2.30 -36.66 0.27
CA ILE A 54 2.92 -35.35 0.15
C ILE A 54 1.81 -34.31 0.22
N VAL A 55 1.91 -33.37 1.15
CA VAL A 55 0.99 -32.25 1.29
C VAL A 55 1.66 -30.97 0.81
N THR A 56 1.03 -30.26 -0.13
CA THR A 56 1.48 -28.96 -0.63
C THR A 56 0.55 -27.88 -0.10
N ASP A 57 1.11 -26.90 0.62
CA ASP A 57 0.35 -25.72 1.10
C ASP A 57 0.23 -24.69 -0.04
N LEU A 58 -0.97 -24.48 -0.53
CA LEU A 58 -1.24 -23.44 -1.53
C LEU A 58 -1.37 -22.07 -0.84
N PRO A 59 -1.03 -20.96 -1.52
CA PRO A 59 -1.34 -19.63 -1.03
C PRO A 59 -2.81 -19.47 -0.64
N GLY A 60 -3.11 -18.68 0.38
CA GLY A 60 -4.48 -18.37 0.76
C GLY A 60 -5.16 -17.49 -0.31
N ILE A 61 -6.27 -17.96 -0.85
CA ILE A 61 -6.99 -17.30 -1.95
C ILE A 61 -8.47 -17.19 -1.65
N TYR A 62 -9.13 -16.19 -2.21
CA TYR A 62 -10.58 -16.05 -2.12
C TYR A 62 -11.30 -16.56 -3.37
N SER A 63 -10.59 -16.64 -4.47
CA SER A 63 -11.13 -17.03 -5.78
C SER A 63 -10.06 -17.68 -6.64
N MET A 64 -10.49 -18.47 -7.62
CA MET A 64 -9.62 -19.01 -8.69
C MET A 64 -9.48 -18.04 -9.87
N SER A 65 -9.84 -16.78 -9.70
CA SER A 65 -9.67 -15.73 -10.70
C SER A 65 -8.26 -15.13 -10.65
N PRO A 66 -7.66 -14.69 -11.79
CA PRO A 66 -6.25 -14.31 -11.85
C PRO A 66 -5.99 -12.85 -11.44
N TYR A 67 -6.51 -12.42 -10.30
CA TYR A 67 -6.32 -11.04 -9.83
C TYR A 67 -5.01 -10.83 -9.08
N THR A 68 -4.58 -11.83 -8.32
CA THR A 68 -3.35 -11.80 -7.53
C THR A 68 -2.36 -12.86 -8.00
N LEU A 69 -1.09 -12.73 -7.64
CA LEU A 69 -0.07 -13.75 -7.94
C LEU A 69 -0.36 -15.06 -7.21
N GLU A 70 -0.85 -14.97 -5.99
CA GLU A 70 -1.25 -16.08 -5.15
C GLU A 70 -2.38 -16.89 -5.80
N GLU A 71 -3.39 -16.22 -6.36
CA GLU A 71 -4.50 -16.85 -7.07
C GLU A 71 -4.03 -17.52 -8.36
N VAL A 72 -3.13 -16.87 -9.11
CA VAL A 72 -2.53 -17.47 -10.32
C VAL A 72 -1.74 -18.73 -9.97
N VAL A 73 -0.90 -18.69 -8.93
CA VAL A 73 -0.09 -19.83 -8.49
C VAL A 73 -0.97 -20.99 -8.05
N SER A 74 -1.96 -20.73 -7.20
CA SER A 74 -2.87 -21.76 -6.70
C SER A 74 -3.67 -22.40 -7.83
N ARG A 75 -4.18 -21.58 -8.76
CA ARG A 75 -4.90 -22.06 -9.95
C ARG A 75 -4.02 -22.91 -10.85
N ASP A 76 -2.82 -22.43 -11.17
CA ASP A 76 -1.89 -23.14 -12.04
C ASP A 76 -1.48 -24.50 -11.44
N TYR A 77 -1.29 -24.55 -10.12
CA TYR A 77 -1.02 -25.81 -9.44
C TYR A 77 -2.16 -26.81 -9.58
N VAL A 78 -3.39 -26.39 -9.27
CA VAL A 78 -4.57 -27.26 -9.36
C VAL A 78 -4.82 -27.76 -10.79
N LEU A 79 -4.66 -26.89 -11.79
CA LEU A 79 -4.97 -27.22 -13.19
C LEU A 79 -3.86 -27.95 -13.94
N LYS A 80 -2.57 -27.66 -13.64
CA LYS A 80 -1.41 -28.18 -14.38
C LYS A 80 -0.74 -29.35 -13.67
N GLU A 81 -0.54 -29.26 -12.33
CA GLU A 81 0.13 -30.30 -11.55
C GLU A 81 -0.80 -31.46 -11.17
N ASN A 82 -2.12 -31.27 -11.30
CA ASN A 82 -3.15 -32.28 -11.05
C ASN A 82 -2.92 -33.05 -9.73
N PRO A 83 -3.13 -32.43 -8.56
CA PRO A 83 -3.07 -33.14 -7.29
C PRO A 83 -4.14 -34.24 -7.27
N ASP A 84 -3.88 -35.35 -6.57
CA ASP A 84 -4.81 -36.49 -6.46
C ASP A 84 -6.07 -36.12 -5.66
N VAL A 85 -5.97 -35.15 -4.73
CA VAL A 85 -7.08 -34.62 -3.96
C VAL A 85 -6.77 -33.23 -3.42
N ILE A 86 -7.79 -32.40 -3.31
CA ILE A 86 -7.73 -31.08 -2.66
C ILE A 86 -8.39 -31.19 -1.28
N ILE A 87 -7.71 -30.79 -0.24
CA ILE A 87 -8.32 -30.50 1.06
C ILE A 87 -8.61 -29.00 1.09
N ASP A 88 -9.89 -28.64 1.07
CA ASP A 88 -10.35 -27.27 1.16
C ASP A 88 -10.70 -26.92 2.61
N LEU A 89 -9.94 -25.98 3.20
CA LEU A 89 -10.20 -25.49 4.55
C LEU A 89 -11.25 -24.41 4.55
N VAL A 90 -12.39 -24.75 5.12
CA VAL A 90 -13.55 -23.86 5.30
C VAL A 90 -13.64 -23.44 6.76
N ASP A 91 -13.60 -22.15 7.03
CA ASP A 91 -13.90 -21.60 8.36
C ASP A 91 -15.39 -21.79 8.67
N ALA A 92 -15.69 -22.66 9.62
CA ALA A 92 -17.06 -22.99 10.04
C ALA A 92 -17.82 -21.76 10.58
N THR A 93 -17.11 -20.74 11.06
CA THR A 93 -17.71 -19.52 11.59
C THR A 93 -18.11 -18.51 10.50
N ASN A 94 -17.53 -18.63 9.30
CA ASN A 94 -17.74 -17.78 8.14
C ASN A 94 -18.02 -18.61 6.87
N ILE A 95 -18.84 -19.65 7.02
CA ILE A 95 -19.04 -20.69 6.01
C ILE A 95 -19.49 -20.15 4.66
N GLU A 96 -20.45 -19.22 4.64
CA GLU A 96 -21.04 -18.67 3.40
C GLU A 96 -19.97 -18.11 2.46
N ARG A 97 -19.02 -17.39 2.99
CA ARG A 97 -17.94 -16.78 2.21
C ARG A 97 -16.90 -17.81 1.75
N ASN A 98 -16.57 -18.76 2.62
CA ASN A 98 -15.57 -19.78 2.30
C ASN A 98 -16.07 -20.73 1.21
N LEU A 99 -17.36 -21.04 1.19
CA LEU A 99 -17.98 -21.88 0.15
C LEU A 99 -17.87 -21.29 -1.27
N TYR A 100 -17.59 -19.99 -1.42
CA TYR A 100 -17.35 -19.40 -2.74
C TYR A 100 -16.11 -20.00 -3.43
N LEU A 101 -15.00 -20.14 -2.71
CA LEU A 101 -13.81 -20.84 -3.22
C LEU A 101 -14.10 -22.33 -3.41
N THR A 102 -14.80 -22.98 -2.47
CA THR A 102 -15.18 -24.39 -2.53
C THR A 102 -15.91 -24.70 -3.84
N THR A 103 -16.90 -23.90 -4.23
CA THR A 103 -17.64 -24.10 -5.49
C THR A 103 -16.75 -24.05 -6.72
N GLN A 104 -15.73 -23.18 -6.72
CA GLN A 104 -14.78 -23.06 -7.81
C GLN A 104 -13.77 -24.22 -7.84
N LEU A 105 -13.35 -24.72 -6.67
CA LEU A 105 -12.46 -25.88 -6.58
C LEU A 105 -13.13 -27.14 -7.09
N ILE A 106 -14.39 -27.38 -6.72
CA ILE A 106 -15.17 -28.53 -7.18
C ILE A 106 -15.31 -28.50 -8.72
N GLU A 107 -15.51 -27.33 -9.31
CA GLU A 107 -15.63 -27.19 -10.78
C GLU A 107 -14.34 -27.53 -11.54
N THR A 108 -13.18 -27.57 -10.88
CA THR A 108 -11.90 -27.94 -11.55
C THR A 108 -11.84 -29.42 -11.96
N GLY A 109 -12.74 -30.26 -11.44
CA GLY A 109 -12.73 -31.69 -11.68
C GLY A 109 -11.70 -32.46 -10.86
N VAL A 110 -11.00 -31.82 -9.93
CA VAL A 110 -10.13 -32.49 -8.95
C VAL A 110 -10.97 -32.88 -7.73
N PRO A 111 -10.82 -34.10 -7.17
CA PRO A 111 -11.55 -34.50 -5.97
C PRO A 111 -11.33 -33.54 -4.80
N VAL A 112 -12.40 -33.11 -4.12
CA VAL A 112 -12.33 -32.18 -2.99
C VAL A 112 -12.85 -32.84 -1.73
N VAL A 113 -12.11 -32.68 -0.63
CA VAL A 113 -12.54 -32.99 0.73
C VAL A 113 -12.57 -31.71 1.54
N ILE A 114 -13.69 -31.39 2.16
CA ILE A 114 -13.84 -30.17 2.93
C ILE A 114 -13.43 -30.43 4.39
N ALA A 115 -12.43 -29.68 4.85
CA ALA A 115 -12.10 -29.60 6.26
C ALA A 115 -12.85 -28.41 6.88
N LEU A 116 -13.96 -28.69 7.58
CA LEU A 116 -14.74 -27.68 8.29
C LEU A 116 -13.99 -27.33 9.60
N ASN A 117 -13.11 -26.33 9.48
CA ASN A 117 -12.20 -25.94 10.56
C ASN A 117 -12.84 -24.98 11.55
N MET A 118 -12.23 -24.84 12.73
CA MET A 118 -12.75 -24.03 13.85
C MET A 118 -14.11 -24.55 14.38
N ALA A 119 -14.40 -25.85 14.23
CA ALA A 119 -15.63 -26.47 14.69
C ALA A 119 -15.82 -26.32 16.22
N ASP A 120 -14.74 -26.24 16.99
CA ASP A 120 -14.77 -25.97 18.42
C ASP A 120 -15.32 -24.58 18.80
N LEU A 121 -15.39 -23.65 17.89
CA LEU A 121 -15.97 -22.31 18.11
C LEU A 121 -17.47 -22.25 17.82
N LEU A 122 -18.03 -23.20 17.06
CA LEU A 122 -19.44 -23.23 16.69
C LEU A 122 -20.37 -23.25 17.91
N ALA A 123 -20.08 -24.12 18.87
CA ALA A 123 -20.85 -24.23 20.11
C ALA A 123 -20.84 -22.93 20.93
N LYS A 124 -19.69 -22.24 20.96
CA LYS A 124 -19.54 -20.94 21.64
C LYS A 124 -20.35 -19.83 20.97
N ARG A 125 -20.54 -19.91 19.64
CA ARG A 125 -21.31 -18.94 18.86
C ARG A 125 -22.79 -19.32 18.69
N GLY A 126 -23.20 -20.46 19.20
CA GLY A 126 -24.58 -20.94 19.07
C GLY A 126 -24.95 -21.31 17.61
N ILE A 127 -23.95 -21.60 16.78
CA ILE A 127 -24.13 -22.01 15.38
C ILE A 127 -24.21 -23.53 15.34
N LYS A 128 -25.20 -24.09 14.63
CA LYS A 128 -25.32 -25.52 14.36
C LYS A 128 -25.29 -25.71 12.84
N ILE A 129 -24.44 -26.59 12.37
CA ILE A 129 -24.29 -26.95 10.95
C ILE A 129 -24.72 -28.39 10.78
N ASP A 130 -25.66 -28.65 9.87
CA ASP A 130 -25.99 -29.98 9.43
C ASP A 130 -24.96 -30.46 8.39
N VAL A 131 -23.85 -31.02 8.90
CA VAL A 131 -22.71 -31.46 8.09
C VAL A 131 -23.10 -32.54 7.08
N LYS A 132 -24.04 -33.44 7.45
CA LYS A 132 -24.48 -34.51 6.55
C LYS A 132 -25.26 -33.95 5.35
N ARG A 133 -26.17 -33.03 5.63
CA ARG A 133 -26.96 -32.38 4.59
C ARG A 133 -26.10 -31.47 3.72
N LEU A 134 -25.14 -30.76 4.32
CA LEU A 134 -24.19 -29.93 3.60
C LEU A 134 -23.31 -30.76 2.65
N SER A 135 -22.80 -31.91 3.12
CA SER A 135 -22.03 -32.87 2.32
C SER A 135 -22.83 -33.40 1.13
N MET A 136 -24.11 -33.73 1.33
CA MET A 136 -25.00 -34.19 0.23
C MET A 136 -25.28 -33.11 -0.80
N LEU A 137 -25.41 -31.83 -0.38
CA LEU A 137 -25.70 -30.72 -1.28
C LEU A 137 -24.49 -30.26 -2.09
N LEU A 138 -23.28 -30.41 -1.54
CA LEU A 138 -22.01 -30.09 -2.22
C LEU A 138 -21.40 -31.28 -2.95
N ASP A 139 -21.94 -32.48 -2.72
CA ASP A 139 -21.41 -33.76 -3.23
C ASP A 139 -19.93 -33.97 -2.87
N CYS A 140 -19.52 -33.52 -1.69
CA CYS A 140 -18.17 -33.61 -1.17
C CYS A 140 -18.15 -34.13 0.26
N PRO A 141 -17.21 -35.01 0.65
CA PRO A 141 -16.99 -35.37 2.04
C PRO A 141 -16.61 -34.16 2.87
N ILE A 142 -17.24 -34.01 4.05
CA ILE A 142 -16.97 -32.92 4.99
C ILE A 142 -16.56 -33.50 6.33
N ILE A 143 -15.41 -33.09 6.84
CA ILE A 143 -14.87 -33.49 8.13
C ILE A 143 -14.74 -32.29 9.05
N GLU A 144 -15.38 -32.34 10.20
CA GLU A 144 -15.20 -31.30 11.24
C GLU A 144 -13.80 -31.43 11.85
N THR A 145 -13.10 -30.28 11.93
CA THR A 145 -11.72 -30.20 12.41
C THR A 145 -11.50 -29.00 13.34
N SER A 146 -10.50 -29.14 14.20
CA SER A 146 -9.88 -28.00 14.89
C SER A 146 -8.37 -28.12 14.74
N ALA A 147 -7.80 -27.40 13.80
CA ALA A 147 -6.37 -27.42 13.52
C ALA A 147 -5.54 -27.01 14.74
N LEU A 148 -6.04 -26.08 15.56
CA LEU A 148 -5.38 -25.61 16.77
C LEU A 148 -5.30 -26.70 17.86
N LYS A 149 -6.36 -27.53 17.99
CA LYS A 149 -6.42 -28.59 18.98
C LYS A 149 -5.95 -29.95 18.44
N GLY A 150 -5.73 -30.05 17.14
CA GLY A 150 -5.39 -31.33 16.49
C GLY A 150 -6.55 -32.31 16.38
N GLU A 151 -7.80 -31.85 16.54
CA GLU A 151 -8.99 -32.69 16.48
C GLU A 151 -9.44 -32.93 15.03
N GLY A 152 -9.84 -34.16 14.69
CA GLY A 152 -10.38 -34.53 13.37
C GLY A 152 -9.33 -34.75 12.27
N LEU A 153 -8.05 -34.51 12.52
CA LEU A 153 -6.99 -34.56 11.50
C LEU A 153 -6.77 -35.96 10.90
N ASP A 154 -6.74 -36.99 11.73
CA ASP A 154 -6.57 -38.38 11.26
C ASP A 154 -7.73 -38.80 10.33
N LYS A 155 -8.98 -38.44 10.72
CA LYS A 155 -10.16 -38.75 9.91
C LYS A 155 -10.13 -38.00 8.58
N LEU A 156 -9.67 -36.75 8.58
CA LEU A 156 -9.53 -35.93 7.38
C LEU A 156 -8.57 -36.57 6.38
N ILE A 157 -7.40 -37.03 6.86
CA ILE A 157 -6.42 -37.67 6.00
C ILE A 157 -6.89 -39.03 5.51
N ASP A 158 -7.50 -39.84 6.37
CA ASP A 158 -8.05 -41.16 5.96
C ASP A 158 -9.10 -40.99 4.86
N GLU A 159 -9.99 -39.97 4.96
CA GLU A 159 -10.99 -39.69 3.94
C GLU A 159 -10.37 -39.10 2.67
N ALA A 160 -9.38 -38.19 2.78
CA ALA A 160 -8.66 -37.64 1.64
C ALA A 160 -7.94 -38.74 0.84
N VAL A 161 -7.26 -39.67 1.51
CA VAL A 161 -6.61 -40.83 0.85
C VAL A 161 -7.64 -41.75 0.18
N LYS A 162 -8.80 -41.98 0.81
CA LYS A 162 -9.87 -42.76 0.25
C LYS A 162 -10.48 -42.13 -1.00
N VAL A 163 -10.69 -40.81 -0.99
CA VAL A 163 -11.20 -40.04 -2.12
C VAL A 163 -10.18 -40.00 -3.26
N ALA A 164 -8.90 -39.80 -2.97
CA ALA A 164 -7.83 -39.82 -3.98
C ALA A 164 -7.75 -41.15 -4.76
N LYS A 165 -8.26 -42.26 -4.21
CA LYS A 165 -8.29 -43.59 -4.87
C LYS A 165 -9.55 -43.83 -5.67
N LYS A 166 -10.60 -43.00 -5.55
CA LYS A 166 -11.83 -43.13 -6.35
C LYS A 166 -11.59 -42.59 -7.75
N SER A 167 -11.98 -43.37 -8.77
CA SER A 167 -11.80 -43.01 -10.18
C SER A 167 -12.94 -42.12 -10.74
N GLU A 168 -14.06 -41.99 -10.04
CA GLU A 168 -15.22 -41.25 -10.51
C GLU A 168 -15.51 -40.06 -9.58
N ILE A 169 -15.62 -38.88 -10.19
CA ILE A 169 -15.98 -37.63 -9.51
C ILE A 169 -17.36 -37.24 -10.05
N ASP A 170 -18.35 -37.31 -9.17
CA ASP A 170 -19.66 -36.71 -9.46
C ASP A 170 -19.54 -35.20 -9.22
N LEU A 171 -19.72 -34.42 -10.31
CA LEU A 171 -19.74 -32.97 -10.21
C LEU A 171 -21.15 -32.52 -9.79
N PRO A 172 -21.25 -31.52 -8.87
CA PRO A 172 -22.56 -31.00 -8.51
C PRO A 172 -23.26 -30.47 -9.75
N LYS A 173 -24.49 -30.97 -9.96
CA LYS A 173 -25.37 -30.55 -11.05
C LYS A 173 -26.12 -29.30 -10.56
N ASP A 174 -26.39 -28.36 -11.47
CA ASP A 174 -27.28 -27.21 -11.24
C ASP A 174 -26.78 -26.20 -10.17
N ILE A 175 -25.51 -25.75 -10.26
CA ILE A 175 -25.00 -24.65 -9.45
C ILE A 175 -25.61 -23.31 -9.88
N PHE A 176 -25.89 -23.15 -11.17
CA PHE A 176 -26.39 -21.93 -11.77
C PHE A 176 -27.88 -22.06 -12.17
N SER A 177 -28.47 -20.94 -12.55
CA SER A 177 -29.82 -20.95 -13.17
C SER A 177 -29.83 -21.76 -14.45
N ALA A 178 -31.00 -22.30 -14.82
CA ALA A 178 -31.16 -23.11 -16.04
C ALA A 178 -30.67 -22.39 -17.31
N GLU A 179 -30.79 -21.07 -17.35
CA GLU A 179 -30.30 -20.23 -18.45
C GLU A 179 -28.77 -20.22 -18.55
N LEU A 180 -28.11 -19.96 -17.44
CA LEU A 180 -26.64 -19.94 -17.40
C LEU A 180 -26.05 -21.34 -17.59
N GLU A 181 -26.70 -22.39 -17.06
CA GLU A 181 -26.30 -23.79 -17.31
C GLU A 181 -26.44 -24.15 -18.79
N GLY A 182 -27.50 -23.66 -19.47
CA GLY A 182 -27.64 -23.82 -20.91
C GLY A 182 -26.48 -23.19 -21.70
N ALA A 183 -26.09 -21.98 -21.35
CA ALA A 183 -24.95 -21.31 -21.97
C ALA A 183 -23.61 -22.03 -21.67
N VAL A 184 -23.41 -22.51 -20.44
CA VAL A 184 -22.25 -23.32 -20.08
C VAL A 184 -22.19 -24.62 -20.88
N ALA A 185 -23.33 -25.32 -21.05
CA ALA A 185 -23.40 -26.56 -21.84
C ALA A 185 -23.04 -26.30 -23.30
N GLU A 186 -23.56 -25.22 -23.90
CA GLU A 186 -23.29 -24.86 -25.29
C GLU A 186 -21.80 -24.51 -25.48
N VAL A 187 -21.21 -23.71 -24.60
CA VAL A 187 -19.78 -23.41 -24.63
C VAL A 187 -18.94 -24.67 -24.40
N LYS A 188 -19.33 -25.56 -23.48
CA LYS A 188 -18.67 -26.85 -23.25
C LYS A 188 -18.59 -27.70 -24.51
N SER A 189 -19.65 -27.71 -25.35
CA SER A 189 -19.71 -28.50 -26.58
C SER A 189 -18.73 -28.04 -27.66
N VAL A 190 -18.36 -26.76 -27.67
CA VAL A 190 -17.44 -26.17 -28.70
C VAL A 190 -16.01 -26.10 -28.24
N LEU A 191 -15.68 -26.52 -27.01
CA LEU A 191 -14.30 -26.55 -26.52
C LEU A 191 -13.48 -27.63 -27.23
N PRO A 192 -12.18 -27.37 -27.48
CA PRO A 192 -11.31 -28.31 -28.17
C PRO A 192 -11.10 -29.61 -27.35
N SER A 193 -10.87 -30.70 -28.05
CA SER A 193 -10.61 -32.04 -27.45
C SER A 193 -9.31 -32.12 -26.63
N SER A 194 -8.45 -31.08 -26.72
CA SER A 194 -7.25 -30.96 -25.88
C SER A 194 -7.57 -30.69 -24.41
N VAL A 195 -8.80 -30.26 -24.11
CA VAL A 195 -9.30 -30.07 -22.75
C VAL A 195 -9.95 -31.35 -22.26
N SER A 196 -9.49 -31.90 -21.12
CA SER A 196 -10.10 -33.10 -20.53
C SER A 196 -11.56 -32.87 -20.16
N GLU A 197 -12.41 -33.88 -20.29
CA GLU A 197 -13.85 -33.78 -20.03
C GLU A 197 -14.19 -33.25 -18.64
N GLU A 198 -13.39 -33.65 -17.64
CA GLU A 198 -13.53 -33.23 -16.25
C GLU A 198 -13.37 -31.72 -16.06
N LYS A 199 -12.48 -31.11 -16.86
CA LYS A 199 -12.14 -29.67 -16.76
C LYS A 199 -12.96 -28.79 -17.70
N LYS A 200 -13.70 -29.38 -18.66
CA LYS A 200 -14.47 -28.60 -19.67
C LYS A 200 -15.47 -27.65 -19.04
N ARG A 201 -16.14 -28.03 -17.93
CA ARG A 201 -17.07 -27.16 -17.23
C ARG A 201 -16.37 -25.89 -16.71
N TRP A 202 -15.26 -26.06 -16.01
CA TRP A 202 -14.48 -24.95 -15.49
C TRP A 202 -14.03 -23.99 -16.61
N TYR A 203 -13.49 -24.55 -17.70
CA TYR A 203 -13.06 -23.75 -18.84
C TYR A 203 -14.25 -23.04 -19.52
N ALA A 204 -15.40 -23.67 -19.66
CA ALA A 204 -16.59 -23.06 -20.24
C ALA A 204 -17.05 -21.83 -19.44
N VAL A 205 -17.12 -21.95 -18.11
CA VAL A 205 -17.45 -20.83 -17.22
C VAL A 205 -16.41 -19.70 -17.36
N LYS A 206 -15.11 -20.03 -17.39
CA LYS A 206 -14.04 -19.03 -17.54
C LYS A 206 -14.02 -18.35 -18.91
N PHE A 207 -14.39 -19.02 -19.97
CA PHE A 207 -14.60 -18.40 -21.29
C PHE A 207 -15.79 -17.44 -21.28
N LEU A 208 -16.89 -17.78 -20.64
CA LEU A 208 -18.03 -16.86 -20.45
C LEU A 208 -17.63 -15.64 -19.63
N GLU A 209 -16.89 -15.80 -18.53
CA GLU A 209 -16.33 -14.71 -17.73
C GLU A 209 -15.26 -13.87 -18.48
N ASN A 210 -14.87 -14.30 -19.69
CA ASN A 210 -13.79 -13.68 -20.46
C ASN A 210 -12.47 -13.61 -19.69
N ASP A 211 -12.10 -14.71 -19.00
CA ASP A 211 -10.82 -14.81 -18.28
C ASP A 211 -9.67 -14.76 -19.28
N SER A 212 -8.85 -13.70 -19.19
CA SER A 212 -7.78 -13.45 -20.16
C SER A 212 -6.73 -14.54 -20.21
N LYS A 213 -6.40 -15.16 -19.06
CA LYS A 213 -5.40 -16.25 -18.99
C LYS A 213 -5.90 -17.50 -19.67
N VAL A 214 -7.20 -17.78 -19.58
CA VAL A 214 -7.83 -18.91 -20.26
C VAL A 214 -7.91 -18.63 -21.77
N VAL A 215 -8.34 -17.42 -22.15
CA VAL A 215 -8.41 -17.01 -23.56
C VAL A 215 -7.03 -17.01 -24.25
N GLU A 216 -5.97 -16.63 -23.52
CA GLU A 216 -4.60 -16.68 -24.01
C GLU A 216 -4.05 -18.11 -24.11
N SER A 217 -4.40 -18.97 -23.16
CA SER A 217 -3.87 -20.35 -23.07
C SER A 217 -4.51 -21.31 -24.06
N ILE A 218 -5.79 -21.13 -24.36
CA ILE A 218 -6.55 -22.00 -25.27
C ILE A 218 -7.12 -21.16 -26.41
N LYS A 219 -6.55 -21.33 -27.60
CA LYS A 219 -7.06 -20.66 -28.81
C LYS A 219 -8.28 -21.41 -29.33
N LEU A 220 -9.43 -20.78 -29.27
CA LEU A 220 -10.66 -21.30 -29.86
C LEU A 220 -10.65 -21.12 -31.39
N SER A 221 -11.32 -22.03 -32.11
CA SER A 221 -11.61 -21.83 -33.54
C SER A 221 -12.52 -20.61 -33.72
N GLY A 222 -12.50 -19.99 -34.91
CA GLY A 222 -13.33 -18.80 -35.16
C GLY A 222 -14.85 -19.03 -34.91
N ALA A 223 -15.38 -20.21 -35.25
CA ALA A 223 -16.76 -20.57 -34.96
C ALA A 223 -17.03 -20.73 -33.46
N ALA A 224 -16.14 -21.42 -32.72
CA ALA A 224 -16.26 -21.58 -31.26
C ALA A 224 -16.19 -20.24 -30.54
N ALA A 225 -15.26 -19.35 -30.95
CA ALA A 225 -15.15 -18.00 -30.40
C ALA A 225 -16.43 -17.16 -30.62
N GLN A 226 -17.07 -17.30 -31.80
CA GLN A 226 -18.34 -16.63 -32.09
C GLN A 226 -19.47 -17.15 -31.19
N THR A 227 -19.55 -18.46 -30.95
CA THR A 227 -20.56 -19.06 -30.04
C THR A 227 -20.38 -18.50 -28.62
N VAL A 228 -19.15 -18.50 -28.08
CA VAL A 228 -18.87 -17.96 -26.75
C VAL A 228 -19.26 -16.48 -26.64
N GLU A 229 -18.89 -15.68 -27.66
CA GLU A 229 -19.21 -14.26 -27.68
C GLU A 229 -20.71 -13.99 -27.80
N ALA A 230 -21.46 -14.80 -28.59
CA ALA A 230 -22.88 -14.68 -28.73
C ALA A 230 -23.62 -14.97 -27.42
N GLN A 231 -23.25 -16.05 -26.71
CA GLN A 231 -23.81 -16.40 -25.41
C GLN A 231 -23.50 -15.34 -24.36
N ARG A 232 -22.28 -14.87 -24.32
CA ARG A 232 -21.87 -13.80 -23.41
C ARG A 232 -22.71 -12.53 -23.60
N ARG A 233 -22.81 -12.05 -24.85
CA ARG A 233 -23.58 -10.81 -25.15
C ARG A 233 -25.05 -10.97 -24.87
N ALA A 234 -25.62 -12.14 -25.11
CA ALA A 234 -27.03 -12.41 -24.84
C ALA A 234 -27.33 -12.27 -23.34
N LEU A 235 -26.50 -12.89 -22.50
CA LEU A 235 -26.62 -12.84 -21.04
C LEU A 235 -26.36 -11.45 -20.48
N GLU A 236 -25.26 -10.79 -20.89
CA GLU A 236 -24.91 -9.43 -20.47
C GLU A 236 -26.01 -8.42 -20.82
N LYS A 237 -26.60 -8.52 -22.02
CA LYS A 237 -27.71 -7.67 -22.45
C LYS A 237 -28.99 -7.89 -21.63
N LYS A 238 -29.26 -9.13 -21.25
CA LYS A 238 -30.47 -9.48 -20.50
C LYS A 238 -30.39 -9.05 -19.04
N HIS A 239 -29.23 -9.23 -18.43
CA HIS A 239 -29.00 -8.93 -17.00
C HIS A 239 -28.48 -7.51 -16.75
N ASP A 240 -28.18 -6.75 -17.81
CA ASP A 240 -27.58 -5.40 -17.74
C ASP A 240 -26.32 -5.32 -16.87
N ASP A 241 -25.51 -6.41 -16.87
CA ASP A 241 -24.30 -6.54 -16.08
C ASP A 241 -23.22 -7.35 -16.83
N ASP A 242 -21.97 -7.30 -16.38
CA ASP A 242 -20.90 -8.11 -16.97
C ASP A 242 -20.98 -9.58 -16.52
N MET A 243 -20.52 -10.51 -17.36
CA MET A 243 -20.60 -11.95 -17.07
C MET A 243 -19.93 -12.38 -15.79
N GLU A 244 -18.86 -11.70 -15.38
CA GLU A 244 -18.18 -12.01 -14.13
C GLU A 244 -19.07 -11.71 -12.92
N SER A 245 -19.79 -10.59 -12.96
CA SER A 245 -20.77 -10.22 -11.94
C SER A 245 -21.96 -11.19 -11.94
N ILE A 246 -22.47 -11.56 -13.12
CA ILE A 246 -23.60 -12.51 -13.27
C ILE A 246 -23.24 -13.87 -12.66
N VAL A 247 -22.10 -14.45 -13.03
CA VAL A 247 -21.63 -15.74 -12.50
C VAL A 247 -21.40 -15.68 -10.99
N THR A 248 -20.84 -14.57 -10.52
CA THR A 248 -20.60 -14.36 -9.08
C THR A 248 -21.92 -14.31 -8.31
N ASP A 249 -22.91 -13.57 -8.79
CA ASP A 249 -24.24 -13.45 -8.17
C ASP A 249 -24.95 -14.80 -8.13
N GLU A 250 -24.93 -15.58 -9.22
CA GLU A 250 -25.50 -16.92 -9.28
C GLU A 250 -24.84 -17.90 -8.29
N ARG A 251 -23.50 -17.84 -8.15
CA ARG A 251 -22.77 -18.63 -7.11
C ARG A 251 -23.23 -18.27 -5.71
N TYR A 252 -23.35 -16.97 -5.41
CA TYR A 252 -23.83 -16.54 -4.10
C TYR A 252 -25.27 -16.94 -3.84
N LYS A 253 -26.17 -16.90 -4.83
CA LYS A 253 -27.54 -17.42 -4.71
C LYS A 253 -27.55 -18.91 -4.35
N PHE A 254 -26.72 -19.71 -5.03
CA PHE A 254 -26.57 -21.12 -4.73
C PHE A 254 -26.06 -21.35 -3.30
N ILE A 255 -25.00 -20.65 -2.89
CA ILE A 255 -24.43 -20.75 -1.56
C ILE A 255 -25.46 -20.35 -0.49
N GLN A 256 -26.16 -19.24 -0.67
CA GLN A 256 -27.19 -18.79 0.26
C GLN A 256 -28.33 -19.82 0.41
N LYS A 257 -28.75 -20.46 -0.68
CA LYS A 257 -29.73 -21.54 -0.64
C LYS A 257 -29.23 -22.71 0.21
N ILE A 258 -27.99 -23.13 0.05
CA ILE A 258 -27.37 -24.20 0.83
C ILE A 258 -27.26 -23.79 2.31
N VAL A 259 -26.67 -22.63 2.58
CA VAL A 259 -26.43 -22.15 3.96
C VAL A 259 -27.76 -21.97 4.70
N SER A 260 -28.78 -21.41 4.06
CA SER A 260 -30.10 -21.23 4.69
C SER A 260 -30.76 -22.54 5.12
N THR A 261 -30.44 -23.65 4.44
CA THR A 261 -31.02 -24.98 4.72
C THR A 261 -30.18 -25.85 5.64
N THR A 262 -28.88 -25.55 5.78
CA THR A 262 -27.93 -26.37 6.54
C THR A 262 -27.37 -25.70 7.78
N VAL A 263 -27.42 -24.38 7.88
CA VAL A 263 -26.85 -23.62 9.00
C VAL A 263 -27.96 -22.99 9.82
N GLN A 264 -28.08 -23.42 11.04
CA GLN A 264 -28.97 -22.80 12.05
C GLN A 264 -28.15 -21.83 12.88
N LYS A 265 -28.35 -20.54 12.67
CA LYS A 265 -27.79 -19.49 13.51
C LYS A 265 -28.69 -19.34 14.74
N GLY A 266 -28.14 -19.59 15.96
CA GLY A 266 -28.81 -19.22 17.20
C GLY A 266 -29.03 -17.72 17.27
N LYS A 267 -29.77 -17.23 18.26
CA LYS A 267 -29.85 -15.77 18.52
C LYS A 267 -28.44 -15.25 18.73
N GLU A 268 -27.89 -14.58 17.74
CA GLU A 268 -26.55 -13.99 17.78
C GLU A 268 -26.50 -13.02 18.97
N LYS A 269 -25.82 -13.40 20.04
CA LYS A 269 -25.32 -12.41 20.97
C LYS A 269 -24.20 -11.67 20.23
N LEU A 270 -24.49 -10.43 19.83
CA LEU A 270 -23.51 -9.53 19.25
C LEU A 270 -22.22 -9.60 20.07
N THR A 271 -21.14 -10.01 19.47
CA THR A 271 -19.82 -10.00 20.13
C THR A 271 -19.44 -8.57 20.47
N THR A 272 -18.51 -8.39 21.39
CA THR A 272 -17.98 -7.05 21.70
C THR A 272 -17.40 -6.41 20.44
N SER A 273 -16.77 -7.20 19.57
CA SER A 273 -16.25 -6.73 18.27
C SER A 273 -17.37 -6.21 17.37
N ASP A 274 -18.51 -6.93 17.26
CA ASP A 274 -19.64 -6.49 16.42
C ASP A 274 -20.25 -5.18 16.91
N LYS A 275 -20.30 -4.99 18.25
CA LYS A 275 -20.80 -3.73 18.83
C LYS A 275 -19.87 -2.55 18.52
N ILE A 276 -18.55 -2.75 18.62
CA ILE A 276 -17.55 -1.74 18.28
C ILE A 276 -17.61 -1.45 16.77
N ASP A 277 -17.68 -2.49 15.93
CA ASP A 277 -17.73 -2.35 14.48
C ASP A 277 -18.96 -1.56 14.03
N ARG A 278 -20.12 -1.75 14.66
CA ARG A 278 -21.32 -0.98 14.35
C ARG A 278 -21.12 0.54 14.50
N ILE A 279 -20.21 0.98 15.37
CA ILE A 279 -19.87 2.39 15.58
C ILE A 279 -18.72 2.79 14.65
N VAL A 280 -17.63 2.04 14.66
CA VAL A 280 -16.37 2.38 13.96
C VAL A 280 -16.50 2.25 12.45
N THR A 281 -17.27 1.28 11.95
CA THR A 281 -17.51 1.11 10.50
C THR A 281 -18.74 1.86 10.00
N ASN A 282 -19.37 2.66 10.85
CA ASN A 282 -20.50 3.49 10.45
C ASN A 282 -20.06 4.53 9.42
N ARG A 283 -20.84 4.70 8.35
CA ARG A 283 -20.55 5.59 7.23
C ARG A 283 -20.27 7.04 7.64
N PHE A 284 -20.98 7.56 8.66
CA PHE A 284 -20.87 8.95 9.11
C PHE A 284 -19.93 9.09 10.31
N LEU A 285 -19.93 8.14 11.25
CA LEU A 285 -19.12 8.19 12.46
C LEU A 285 -17.70 7.66 12.27
N GLY A 286 -17.48 6.75 11.32
CA GLY A 286 -16.19 6.11 11.13
C GLY A 286 -15.07 7.11 10.77
N ILE A 287 -15.36 8.08 9.91
CA ILE A 287 -14.35 9.09 9.50
C ILE A 287 -14.00 10.05 10.65
N PRO A 288 -14.96 10.67 11.39
CA PRO A 288 -14.64 11.50 12.53
C PRO A 288 -13.90 10.76 13.66
N ILE A 289 -14.31 9.52 13.97
CA ILE A 289 -13.61 8.69 14.99
C ILE A 289 -12.17 8.45 14.54
N PHE A 290 -11.99 8.10 13.29
CA PHE A 290 -10.69 7.90 12.72
C PHE A 290 -9.81 9.17 12.79
N MET A 291 -10.34 10.33 12.42
CA MET A 291 -9.63 11.61 12.55
C MET A 291 -9.22 11.89 13.99
N LEU A 292 -10.10 11.59 14.95
CA LEU A 292 -9.80 11.75 16.37
C LEU A 292 -8.67 10.82 16.83
N VAL A 293 -8.71 9.54 16.44
CA VAL A 293 -7.68 8.56 16.80
C VAL A 293 -6.33 8.99 16.22
N MET A 294 -6.29 9.40 14.95
CA MET A 294 -5.05 9.85 14.32
C MET A 294 -4.55 11.17 14.91
N TRP A 295 -5.44 12.08 15.24
CA TRP A 295 -5.08 13.32 15.93
C TRP A 295 -4.39 13.02 17.27
N ILE A 296 -4.93 12.08 18.07
CA ILE A 296 -4.30 11.66 19.34
C ILE A 296 -2.92 11.06 19.07
N VAL A 297 -2.79 10.17 18.10
CA VAL A 297 -1.50 9.54 17.73
C VAL A 297 -0.47 10.61 17.38
N TYR A 298 -0.82 11.56 16.50
CA TYR A 298 0.10 12.61 16.11
C TYR A 298 0.39 13.61 17.21
N TYR A 299 -0.62 13.99 18.00
CA TYR A 299 -0.43 14.91 19.13
C TYR A 299 0.57 14.34 20.14
N VAL A 300 0.46 13.05 20.47
CA VAL A 300 1.38 12.40 21.40
C VAL A 300 2.77 12.19 20.75
N SER A 301 2.82 11.76 19.49
CA SER A 301 4.08 11.38 18.83
C SER A 301 4.90 12.59 18.37
N VAL A 302 4.24 13.68 17.96
CA VAL A 302 4.89 14.82 17.28
C VAL A 302 4.88 16.07 18.14
N THR A 303 3.87 16.30 19.00
CA THR A 303 3.70 17.57 19.70
C THR A 303 4.04 17.50 21.18
N THR A 304 3.96 16.34 21.83
CA THR A 304 4.19 16.24 23.28
C THR A 304 5.36 15.32 23.62
N VAL A 305 5.10 14.03 23.80
CA VAL A 305 6.11 13.07 24.25
C VAL A 305 7.24 12.94 23.23
N GLY A 306 6.90 12.91 21.93
CA GLY A 306 7.90 12.80 20.87
C GLY A 306 8.85 14.00 20.86
N THR A 307 8.34 15.22 20.88
CA THR A 307 9.13 16.44 20.91
C THR A 307 9.98 16.49 22.16
N PHE A 308 9.42 16.26 23.34
CA PHE A 308 10.17 16.28 24.60
C PHE A 308 11.40 15.34 24.56
N VAL A 309 11.24 14.12 24.07
CA VAL A 309 12.35 13.17 23.98
C VAL A 309 13.35 13.54 22.87
N THR A 310 12.86 14.10 21.77
CA THR A 310 13.67 14.60 20.65
C THR A 310 14.54 15.78 21.10
N ASP A 311 13.96 16.76 21.76
CA ASP A 311 14.67 17.94 22.28
C ASP A 311 15.72 17.50 23.31
N TRP A 312 15.36 16.61 24.24
CA TRP A 312 16.35 16.05 25.18
C TRP A 312 17.48 15.32 24.44
N THR A 313 17.17 14.60 23.36
CA THR A 313 18.20 13.90 22.57
C THR A 313 19.12 14.89 21.86
N ASN A 314 18.60 15.94 21.27
CA ASN A 314 19.36 16.95 20.55
C ASN A 314 20.14 17.85 21.51
N ASP A 315 19.47 18.46 22.49
CA ASP A 315 20.04 19.50 23.33
C ASP A 315 20.93 18.96 24.42
N VAL A 316 20.71 17.70 24.87
CA VAL A 316 21.54 17.12 25.93
C VAL A 316 22.50 16.06 25.39
N PHE A 317 22.01 15.08 24.66
CA PHE A 317 22.83 13.93 24.25
C PHE A 317 23.76 14.26 23.08
N VAL A 318 23.24 14.90 22.01
CA VAL A 318 24.05 15.25 20.84
C VAL A 318 25.00 16.38 21.16
N VAL A 319 24.56 17.42 21.86
CA VAL A 319 25.41 18.54 22.30
C VAL A 319 26.54 18.05 23.20
N ALA A 320 26.29 17.17 24.16
CA ALA A 320 27.34 16.59 25.00
C ALA A 320 28.41 15.85 24.17
N ILE A 321 28.02 15.17 23.10
CA ILE A 321 28.98 14.51 22.20
C ILE A 321 29.78 15.56 21.40
N GLN A 322 29.12 16.63 20.92
CA GLN A 322 29.77 17.73 20.20
C GLN A 322 30.78 18.46 21.09
N ASP A 323 30.41 18.76 22.33
CA ASP A 323 31.30 19.42 23.30
C ASP A 323 32.50 18.55 23.65
N ALA A 324 32.29 17.25 23.85
CA ALA A 324 33.38 16.31 24.10
C ALA A 324 34.31 16.19 22.89
N ALA A 325 33.78 16.14 21.68
CA ALA A 325 34.57 16.09 20.45
C ALA A 325 35.34 17.40 20.22
N THR A 326 34.73 18.56 20.45
CA THR A 326 35.35 19.88 20.35
C THR A 326 36.49 20.02 21.34
N SER A 327 36.30 19.60 22.60
CA SER A 327 37.30 19.60 23.61
C SER A 327 38.48 18.68 23.27
N ALA A 328 38.21 17.49 22.75
CA ALA A 328 39.25 16.54 22.34
C ALA A 328 40.04 17.03 21.13
N LEU A 329 39.37 17.59 20.11
CA LEU A 329 40.01 18.10 18.90
C LEU A 329 40.85 19.36 19.18
N SER A 330 40.35 20.27 20.01
CA SER A 330 41.10 21.45 20.45
C SER A 330 42.35 21.09 21.30
N ALA A 331 42.28 20.05 22.13
CA ALA A 331 43.42 19.54 22.88
C ALA A 331 44.53 18.96 21.99
N ILE A 332 44.19 18.44 20.80
CA ILE A 332 45.14 17.92 19.80
C ILE A 332 45.65 19.04 18.88
N GLY A 333 45.06 20.26 18.94
CA GLY A 333 45.41 21.38 18.07
C GLY A 333 44.87 21.19 16.63
N ALA A 334 43.71 20.57 16.46
CA ALA A 334 43.09 20.41 15.16
C ALA A 334 42.71 21.77 14.56
N GLY A 335 42.95 21.93 13.26
CA GLY A 335 42.55 23.15 12.55
C GLY A 335 41.04 23.25 12.36
N ASP A 336 40.52 24.45 12.09
CA ASP A 336 39.10 24.78 12.01
C ASP A 336 38.35 23.91 10.99
N MET A 337 38.98 23.57 9.89
CA MET A 337 38.43 22.67 8.89
C MET A 337 38.12 21.27 9.43
N VAL A 338 39.03 20.69 10.23
CA VAL A 338 38.84 19.37 10.83
C VAL A 338 37.78 19.44 11.92
N MET A 339 37.77 20.54 12.68
CA MET A 339 36.79 20.80 13.72
C MET A 339 35.39 20.88 13.12
N GLY A 340 35.17 21.70 12.10
CA GLY A 340 33.90 21.82 11.38
C GLY A 340 33.45 20.51 10.74
N LEU A 341 34.37 19.77 10.09
CA LEU A 341 34.01 18.47 9.49
C LEU A 341 33.57 17.46 10.55
N VAL A 342 34.26 17.35 11.67
CA VAL A 342 33.95 16.34 12.69
C VAL A 342 32.75 16.75 13.55
N VAL A 343 32.71 17.99 14.02
CA VAL A 343 31.65 18.44 14.96
C VAL A 343 30.37 18.76 14.21
N ASP A 344 30.44 19.59 13.16
CA ASP A 344 29.25 20.06 12.46
C ASP A 344 28.83 19.08 11.37
N GLY A 345 29.77 18.60 10.55
CA GLY A 345 29.46 17.69 9.45
C GLY A 345 29.09 16.27 9.90
N ILE A 346 29.96 15.64 10.71
CA ILE A 346 29.80 14.23 11.11
C ILE A 346 28.86 14.10 12.31
N ILE A 347 29.19 14.76 13.44
CA ILE A 347 28.43 14.62 14.68
C ILE A 347 27.07 15.32 14.54
N GLY A 348 27.04 16.52 13.96
CA GLY A 348 25.81 17.25 13.67
C GLY A 348 24.89 16.47 12.72
N GLY A 349 25.43 15.91 11.62
CA GLY A 349 24.67 15.05 10.71
C GLY A 349 24.16 13.75 11.35
N LEU A 350 24.95 13.13 12.22
CA LEU A 350 24.50 11.97 13.00
C LEU A 350 23.45 12.36 14.04
N GLY A 351 23.63 13.53 14.68
CA GLY A 351 22.68 14.10 15.63
C GLY A 351 21.32 14.35 15.01
N ALA A 352 21.28 14.95 13.82
CA ALA A 352 20.03 15.17 13.08
C ALA A 352 19.27 13.85 12.82
N VAL A 353 19.97 12.75 12.52
CA VAL A 353 19.33 11.43 12.36
C VAL A 353 18.84 10.88 13.70
N LEU A 354 19.67 10.95 14.75
CA LEU A 354 19.34 10.43 16.07
C LEU A 354 18.19 11.19 16.73
N GLY A 355 18.09 12.49 16.49
CA GLY A 355 17.01 13.34 16.98
C GLY A 355 15.62 12.88 16.53
N PHE A 356 15.49 12.32 15.32
CA PHE A 356 14.21 11.80 14.83
C PHE A 356 13.85 10.40 15.34
N VAL A 357 14.82 9.63 15.82
CA VAL A 357 14.59 8.24 16.25
C VAL A 357 13.52 8.12 17.36
N PRO A 358 13.52 8.92 18.43
CA PRO A 358 12.51 8.84 19.48
C PRO A 358 11.10 9.12 18.97
N GLN A 359 10.92 10.18 18.19
CA GLN A 359 9.64 10.56 17.62
C GLN A 359 9.09 9.46 16.72
N MET A 360 9.94 8.87 15.87
CA MET A 360 9.57 7.78 14.99
C MET A 360 9.25 6.49 15.77
N ALA A 361 9.96 6.22 16.87
CA ALA A 361 9.71 5.06 17.73
C ALA A 361 8.31 5.12 18.35
N ILE A 362 7.91 6.29 18.85
CA ILE A 362 6.58 6.52 19.44
C ILE A 362 5.50 6.39 18.35
N LEU A 363 5.71 6.98 17.18
CA LEU A 363 4.79 6.87 16.06
C LEU A 363 4.60 5.40 15.63
N PHE A 364 5.69 4.64 15.48
CA PHE A 364 5.63 3.22 15.12
C PHE A 364 4.96 2.38 16.21
N LEU A 365 5.12 2.76 17.48
CA LEU A 365 4.45 2.10 18.60
C LEU A 365 2.92 2.20 18.46
N PHE A 366 2.40 3.41 18.28
CA PHE A 366 0.96 3.61 18.11
C PHE A 366 0.42 2.95 16.85
N LEU A 367 1.12 3.10 15.72
CA LEU A 367 0.71 2.44 14.47
C LEU A 367 0.71 0.92 14.60
N SER A 368 1.69 0.32 15.28
CA SER A 368 1.73 -1.12 15.53
C SER A 368 0.60 -1.58 16.45
N ILE A 369 0.22 -0.78 17.45
CA ILE A 369 -0.93 -1.06 18.31
C ILE A 369 -2.23 -1.05 17.49
N LEU A 370 -2.44 -0.02 16.65
CA LEU A 370 -3.64 0.12 15.81
C LEU A 370 -3.74 -0.98 14.74
N GLU A 371 -2.60 -1.44 14.22
CA GLU A 371 -2.52 -2.52 13.25
C GLU A 371 -2.82 -3.87 13.93
N ASP A 372 -2.15 -4.17 15.04
CA ASP A 372 -2.29 -5.43 15.77
C ASP A 372 -3.70 -5.61 16.34
N CYS A 373 -4.33 -4.56 16.90
CA CYS A 373 -5.71 -4.66 17.36
C CYS A 373 -6.75 -4.82 16.24
N GLY A 374 -6.37 -4.67 14.97
CA GLY A 374 -7.24 -4.81 13.80
C GLY A 374 -8.04 -3.55 13.43
N TYR A 375 -7.74 -2.38 14.02
CA TYR A 375 -8.43 -1.13 13.72
C TYR A 375 -8.17 -0.63 12.29
N MET A 376 -6.92 -0.76 11.80
CA MET A 376 -6.52 -0.28 10.47
C MET A 376 -7.31 -0.94 9.33
N VAL A 377 -7.67 -2.21 9.48
CA VAL A 377 -8.47 -2.97 8.50
C VAL A 377 -9.88 -2.38 8.36
N ARG A 378 -10.49 -1.94 9.46
CA ARG A 378 -11.84 -1.35 9.49
C ARG A 378 -11.88 0.00 8.79
N ILE A 379 -10.86 0.80 9.02
CA ILE A 379 -10.76 2.10 8.36
C ILE A 379 -10.53 1.92 6.85
N ALA A 380 -9.68 0.98 6.44
CA ALA A 380 -9.52 0.65 5.03
C ALA A 380 -10.86 0.22 4.40
N PHE A 381 -11.68 -0.55 5.12
CA PHE A 381 -13.02 -0.95 4.67
C PHE A 381 -13.97 0.25 4.49
N VAL A 382 -14.01 1.18 5.44
CA VAL A 382 -14.85 2.39 5.36
C VAL A 382 -14.42 3.26 4.17
N MET A 383 -13.12 3.41 3.98
CA MET A 383 -12.55 4.28 2.96
C MET A 383 -12.53 3.65 1.56
N ASP A 384 -12.65 2.33 1.44
CA ASP A 384 -12.63 1.63 0.14
C ASP A 384 -13.68 2.19 -0.83
N ARG A 385 -14.90 2.43 -0.35
CA ARG A 385 -15.97 2.99 -1.17
C ARG A 385 -15.61 4.38 -1.73
N VAL A 386 -14.97 5.22 -0.94
CA VAL A 386 -14.56 6.57 -1.35
C VAL A 386 -13.43 6.48 -2.38
N PHE A 387 -12.40 5.70 -2.07
CA PHE A 387 -11.22 5.58 -2.91
C PHE A 387 -11.48 4.90 -4.25
N ARG A 388 -12.36 3.91 -4.29
CA ARG A 388 -12.79 3.26 -5.54
C ARG A 388 -13.45 4.23 -6.52
N HIS A 389 -14.20 5.20 -6.02
CA HIS A 389 -14.80 6.22 -6.88
C HIS A 389 -13.74 7.01 -7.66
N PHE A 390 -12.56 7.16 -7.08
CA PHE A 390 -11.41 7.83 -7.71
C PHE A 390 -10.43 6.84 -8.39
N GLY A 391 -10.79 5.56 -8.50
CA GLY A 391 -9.98 4.54 -9.15
C GLY A 391 -8.81 4.01 -8.32
N LEU A 392 -8.75 4.34 -7.03
CA LEU A 392 -7.78 3.81 -6.08
C LEU A 392 -8.34 2.61 -5.32
N SER A 393 -7.49 1.65 -4.96
CA SER A 393 -7.86 0.56 -4.06
C SER A 393 -8.06 1.10 -2.63
N GLY A 394 -9.02 0.57 -1.88
CA GLY A 394 -9.20 0.91 -0.47
C GLY A 394 -7.97 0.63 0.39
N LYS A 395 -7.15 -0.35 0.00
CA LYS A 395 -5.85 -0.62 0.64
C LYS A 395 -4.85 0.53 0.48
N SER A 396 -5.00 1.38 -0.55
CA SER A 396 -4.14 2.57 -0.77
C SER A 396 -4.32 3.62 0.32
N PHE A 397 -5.47 3.62 1.00
CA PHE A 397 -5.75 4.59 2.05
C PHE A 397 -4.77 4.48 3.24
N ILE A 398 -4.41 3.26 3.65
CA ILE A 398 -3.49 3.03 4.78
C ILE A 398 -2.11 3.66 4.53
N PRO A 399 -1.42 3.38 3.41
CA PRO A 399 -0.17 4.07 3.06
C PRO A 399 -0.28 5.58 2.99
N LEU A 400 -1.34 6.11 2.36
CA LEU A 400 -1.57 7.54 2.23
C LEU A 400 -1.71 8.21 3.60
N LEU A 401 -2.46 7.58 4.49
CA LEU A 401 -2.65 8.06 5.82
C LEU A 401 -1.36 8.05 6.65
N ILE A 402 -0.65 6.92 6.68
CA ILE A 402 0.62 6.82 7.41
C ILE A 402 1.62 7.86 6.90
N SER A 403 1.56 8.18 5.60
CA SER A 403 2.41 9.20 4.99
C SER A 403 2.17 10.62 5.53
N SER A 404 0.99 10.91 6.11
CA SER A 404 0.75 12.19 6.78
C SER A 404 1.61 12.40 8.04
N GLY A 405 2.06 11.33 8.68
CA GLY A 405 3.08 11.39 9.73
C GLY A 405 4.50 11.37 9.17
N CYS A 406 4.80 10.35 8.37
CA CYS A 406 6.10 10.19 7.71
C CYS A 406 5.95 9.39 6.41
N GLY A 407 6.57 9.87 5.33
CA GLY A 407 6.53 9.21 4.02
C GLY A 407 7.17 7.82 4.00
N ILE A 408 8.21 7.59 4.82
CA ILE A 408 8.95 6.31 4.85
C ILE A 408 8.03 5.14 5.24
N PRO A 409 7.37 5.12 6.42
CA PRO A 409 6.48 4.04 6.79
C PRO A 409 5.24 3.98 5.89
N GLY A 410 4.77 5.12 5.36
CA GLY A 410 3.69 5.14 4.40
C GLY A 410 4.04 4.36 3.13
N ILE A 411 5.21 4.61 2.54
CA ILE A 411 5.69 3.87 1.37
C ILE A 411 5.92 2.39 1.73
N MET A 412 6.44 2.07 2.90
CA MET A 412 6.63 0.68 3.35
C MET A 412 5.28 -0.06 3.49
N ALA A 413 4.25 0.61 3.98
CA ALA A 413 2.91 0.04 4.13
C ALA A 413 2.27 -0.33 2.78
N SER A 414 2.74 0.25 1.66
CA SER A 414 2.23 -0.09 0.32
C SER A 414 2.46 -1.55 -0.08
N LYS A 415 3.31 -2.29 0.64
CA LYS A 415 3.49 -3.75 0.44
C LYS A 415 2.20 -4.55 0.60
N THR A 416 1.25 -4.04 1.37
CA THR A 416 -0.06 -4.68 1.58
C THR A 416 -0.97 -4.60 0.36
N ILE A 417 -0.59 -3.81 -0.65
CA ILE A 417 -1.33 -3.66 -1.91
C ILE A 417 -0.85 -4.74 -2.88
N GLU A 418 -1.73 -5.65 -3.24
CA GLU A 418 -1.44 -6.83 -4.05
C GLU A 418 -1.17 -6.47 -5.52
N GLN A 419 -1.97 -5.56 -6.09
CA GLN A 419 -1.79 -5.12 -7.46
C GLN A 419 -0.57 -4.18 -7.61
N ASP A 420 0.37 -4.55 -8.46
CA ASP A 420 1.57 -3.75 -8.74
C ASP A 420 1.26 -2.33 -9.22
N ASN A 421 0.23 -2.17 -10.06
CA ASN A 421 -0.14 -0.86 -10.60
C ASN A 421 -0.70 0.06 -9.52
N ASP A 422 -1.60 -0.45 -8.67
CA ASP A 422 -2.17 0.30 -7.55
C ASP A 422 -1.10 0.60 -6.50
N ARG A 423 -0.19 -0.34 -6.23
CA ARG A 423 0.95 -0.14 -5.33
C ARG A 423 1.86 0.97 -5.82
N ARG A 424 2.27 0.95 -7.11
CA ARG A 424 3.11 2.00 -7.72
C ARG A 424 2.44 3.35 -7.69
N LEU A 425 1.15 3.41 -8.06
CA LEU A 425 0.35 4.62 -8.02
C LEU A 425 0.33 5.22 -6.60
N THR A 426 0.06 4.38 -5.60
CA THR A 426 0.03 4.79 -4.19
C THR A 426 1.39 5.30 -3.73
N ILE A 427 2.50 4.62 -4.07
CA ILE A 427 3.85 5.07 -3.73
C ILE A 427 4.15 6.45 -4.33
N MET A 428 3.76 6.70 -5.59
CA MET A 428 4.01 7.96 -6.28
C MET A 428 3.22 9.13 -5.71
N THR A 429 2.03 8.88 -5.15
CA THR A 429 1.12 9.93 -4.67
C THR A 429 1.13 10.11 -3.16
N ALA A 430 1.59 9.12 -2.40
CA ALA A 430 1.54 9.13 -0.93
C ALA A 430 2.33 10.29 -0.30
N THR A 431 3.39 10.74 -0.94
CA THR A 431 4.27 11.80 -0.45
C THR A 431 3.77 13.23 -0.72
N PHE A 432 2.66 13.38 -1.46
CA PHE A 432 2.00 14.69 -1.63
C PHE A 432 1.27 15.15 -0.36
N ILE A 433 0.91 14.23 0.51
CA ILE A 433 0.34 14.58 1.82
C ILE A 433 1.47 15.15 2.70
N PRO A 434 1.26 16.28 3.40
CA PRO A 434 2.27 16.84 4.29
C PRO A 434 2.64 15.84 5.39
N CYS A 435 3.93 15.62 5.59
CA CYS A 435 4.44 14.87 6.74
C CYS A 435 4.88 15.82 7.85
N GLY A 436 5.20 15.29 9.03
CA GLY A 436 5.67 16.07 10.18
C GLY A 436 6.84 17.01 9.88
N ALA A 437 7.79 16.54 9.08
CA ALA A 437 8.96 17.32 8.64
C ALA A 437 8.63 18.55 7.74
N LYS A 438 7.45 18.56 7.12
CA LYS A 438 6.98 19.69 6.32
C LYS A 438 6.27 20.78 7.17
N LEU A 439 5.87 20.48 8.40
CA LEU A 439 5.15 21.42 9.28
C LEU A 439 5.95 22.69 9.60
N PRO A 440 7.25 22.64 9.95
CA PRO A 440 8.04 23.83 10.17
C PRO A 440 8.09 24.75 8.94
N VAL A 441 8.22 24.16 7.74
CA VAL A 441 8.20 24.92 6.48
C VAL A 441 6.84 25.58 6.25
N ILE A 442 5.76 24.87 6.55
CA ILE A 442 4.38 25.41 6.46
C ILE A 442 4.20 26.56 7.46
N ALA A 443 4.72 26.44 8.67
CA ALA A 443 4.65 27.50 9.69
C ALA A 443 5.46 28.73 9.28
N LEU A 444 6.72 28.55 8.84
CA LEU A 444 7.58 29.62 8.36
C LEU A 444 6.93 30.39 7.20
N MET A 445 6.55 29.67 6.15
CA MET A 445 5.96 30.30 4.96
C MET A 445 4.55 30.85 5.25
N GLY A 446 3.85 30.30 6.22
CA GLY A 446 2.60 30.84 6.73
C GLY A 446 2.77 32.26 7.29
N GLY A 447 3.83 32.50 8.08
CA GLY A 447 4.22 33.81 8.55
C GLY A 447 4.57 34.78 7.41
N VAL A 448 5.36 34.33 6.44
CA VAL A 448 5.71 35.12 5.25
C VAL A 448 4.51 35.51 4.39
N ILE A 449 3.56 34.58 4.20
CA ILE A 449 2.36 34.79 3.36
C ILE A 449 1.36 35.75 4.01
N SER A 450 1.16 35.65 5.35
CA SER A 450 0.22 36.48 6.08
C SER A 450 0.72 37.93 6.27
N GLY A 451 2.01 38.18 6.08
CA GLY A 451 2.61 39.50 6.30
C GLY A 451 2.71 39.92 7.76
N GLU A 452 2.37 39.04 8.69
CA GLU A 452 2.39 39.28 10.12
C GLU A 452 3.62 38.65 10.77
N VAL A 453 4.68 39.43 10.85
CA VAL A 453 5.91 39.04 11.57
C VAL A 453 5.69 38.94 13.10
N ALA A 454 4.54 39.40 13.62
CA ALA A 454 4.27 39.54 15.05
C ALA A 454 3.08 38.74 15.60
N GLY A 455 2.32 37.99 14.79
CA GLY A 455 1.10 37.32 15.29
C GLY A 455 0.89 35.92 14.76
N TYR A 456 1.24 34.93 15.55
CA TYR A 456 1.08 33.48 15.29
C TYR A 456 -0.38 33.01 15.09
N GLN A 457 -1.37 33.89 15.16
CA GLN A 457 -2.80 33.52 15.21
C GLN A 457 -3.52 33.41 13.86
N GLU A 458 -3.10 34.12 12.80
CA GLU A 458 -3.79 34.00 11.50
C GLU A 458 -3.17 33.01 10.52
N SER A 459 -1.93 32.57 10.73
CA SER A 459 -1.32 31.47 9.96
C SER A 459 -1.96 30.09 10.20
N SER A 460 -2.84 29.97 11.17
CA SER A 460 -3.51 28.72 11.57
C SER A 460 -4.37 28.10 10.44
N PHE A 461 -4.75 28.86 9.42
CA PHE A 461 -5.50 28.36 8.26
C PHE A 461 -4.60 27.73 7.18
N ILE A 462 -3.33 28.11 7.09
CA ILE A 462 -2.42 27.66 6.01
C ILE A 462 -2.09 26.18 6.16
N ALA A 463 -1.88 25.68 7.36
CA ALA A 463 -1.59 24.26 7.56
C ALA A 463 -2.77 23.34 7.15
N PRO A 464 -4.02 23.56 7.58
CA PRO A 464 -5.18 22.81 7.06
C PRO A 464 -5.34 22.92 5.54
N LEU A 465 -5.09 24.12 4.98
CA LEU A 465 -5.15 24.33 3.53
C LEU A 465 -4.12 23.47 2.79
N MET A 466 -2.88 23.38 3.30
CA MET A 466 -1.84 22.55 2.69
C MET A 466 -2.18 21.05 2.75
N TYR A 467 -2.78 20.57 3.84
CA TYR A 467 -3.30 19.20 3.89
C TYR A 467 -4.41 18.97 2.87
N PHE A 468 -5.32 19.91 2.72
CA PHE A 468 -6.37 19.81 1.72
C PHE A 468 -5.80 19.80 0.29
N ILE A 469 -4.84 20.68 -0.03
CA ILE A 469 -4.14 20.71 -1.31
C ILE A 469 -3.41 19.39 -1.57
N GLY A 470 -2.74 18.82 -0.57
CA GLY A 470 -2.08 17.52 -0.66
C GLY A 470 -3.06 16.41 -1.05
N ILE A 471 -4.22 16.35 -0.39
CA ILE A 471 -5.28 15.37 -0.71
C ILE A 471 -5.80 15.55 -2.12
N VAL A 472 -6.09 16.81 -2.53
CA VAL A 472 -6.54 17.11 -3.88
C VAL A 472 -5.49 16.72 -4.92
N ALA A 473 -4.21 17.00 -4.66
CA ALA A 473 -3.10 16.61 -5.53
C ALA A 473 -3.01 15.08 -5.69
N VAL A 474 -3.18 14.32 -4.59
CA VAL A 474 -3.24 12.84 -4.65
C VAL A 474 -4.37 12.37 -5.57
N LEU A 475 -5.58 12.92 -5.40
CA LEU A 475 -6.74 12.53 -6.20
C LEU A 475 -6.56 12.90 -7.68
N VAL A 476 -6.11 14.11 -7.98
CA VAL A 476 -5.87 14.60 -9.36
C VAL A 476 -4.81 13.75 -10.04
N ALA A 477 -3.66 13.53 -9.38
CA ALA A 477 -2.59 12.71 -9.90
C ALA A 477 -3.04 11.24 -10.12
N ALA A 478 -3.79 10.67 -9.18
CA ALA A 478 -4.31 9.32 -9.30
C ALA A 478 -5.27 9.16 -10.49
N ILE A 479 -6.22 10.09 -10.66
CA ILE A 479 -7.17 10.07 -11.79
C ILE A 479 -6.44 10.22 -13.12
N ILE A 480 -5.48 11.14 -13.23
CA ILE A 480 -4.70 11.35 -14.45
C ILE A 480 -3.90 10.10 -14.79
N LEU A 481 -3.17 9.52 -13.82
CA LEU A 481 -2.36 8.33 -14.03
C LEU A 481 -3.22 7.11 -14.40
N LYS A 482 -4.37 6.90 -13.75
CA LYS A 482 -5.29 5.80 -14.08
C LYS A 482 -5.80 5.84 -15.52
N LYS A 483 -5.95 7.01 -16.11
CA LYS A 483 -6.34 7.19 -17.51
C LYS A 483 -5.19 6.96 -18.50
N THR A 484 -4.04 6.55 -18.02
CA THR A 484 -2.88 6.18 -18.87
C THR A 484 -2.73 4.67 -18.97
N LYS A 485 -2.29 4.18 -20.13
CA LYS A 485 -2.15 2.74 -20.43
C LYS A 485 -1.40 1.92 -19.35
N PRO A 486 -0.31 2.43 -18.71
CA PRO A 486 0.43 1.65 -17.72
C PRO A 486 -0.31 1.42 -16.38
N PHE A 487 -1.24 2.31 -16.02
CA PHE A 487 -1.97 2.29 -14.74
C PHE A 487 -3.46 2.01 -14.91
N SER A 488 -3.90 1.78 -16.16
CA SER A 488 -5.29 1.45 -16.45
C SER A 488 -5.69 0.10 -15.83
N GLY A 489 -6.98 -0.08 -15.60
CA GLY A 489 -7.58 -1.30 -15.07
C GLY A 489 -8.47 -1.04 -13.85
N LYS A 490 -9.43 -1.93 -13.62
CA LYS A 490 -10.29 -1.87 -12.43
C LYS A 490 -9.41 -2.13 -11.18
N PRO A 491 -9.55 -1.37 -10.09
CA PRO A 491 -8.88 -1.69 -8.84
C PRO A 491 -9.33 -3.06 -8.33
N ALA A 492 -8.43 -3.80 -7.68
CA ALA A 492 -8.77 -5.10 -7.11
C ALA A 492 -9.95 -4.96 -6.14
N PRO A 493 -10.92 -5.89 -6.17
CA PRO A 493 -12.01 -5.87 -5.21
C PRO A 493 -11.44 -6.00 -3.80
N PHE A 494 -11.87 -5.08 -2.92
CA PHE A 494 -11.47 -5.11 -1.51
C PHE A 494 -12.31 -6.19 -0.80
N VAL A 495 -11.83 -7.42 -0.85
CA VAL A 495 -12.41 -8.56 -0.15
C VAL A 495 -11.52 -8.84 1.05
N MET A 496 -11.83 -8.25 2.20
CA MET A 496 -11.08 -8.48 3.44
C MET A 496 -12.05 -8.85 4.56
N GLU A 497 -11.73 -9.93 5.27
CA GLU A 497 -12.42 -10.28 6.51
C GLU A 497 -12.00 -9.29 7.59
N LEU A 498 -12.98 -8.77 8.33
CA LEU A 498 -12.70 -7.98 9.52
C LEU A 498 -12.29 -8.95 10.64
N PRO A 499 -11.00 -9.03 11.01
CA PRO A 499 -10.56 -9.90 12.09
C PRO A 499 -11.22 -9.45 13.39
N GLN A 500 -11.43 -10.35 14.37
CA GLN A 500 -11.94 -9.93 15.67
C GLN A 500 -10.95 -9.01 16.36
N TYR A 501 -11.45 -8.01 17.11
CA TYR A 501 -10.58 -7.21 17.95
C TYR A 501 -9.91 -8.08 19.00
N HIS A 502 -8.63 -7.91 19.14
CA HIS A 502 -7.85 -8.53 20.22
C HIS A 502 -6.95 -7.48 20.88
N ILE A 503 -6.62 -7.74 22.13
CA ILE A 503 -5.70 -6.88 22.85
C ILE A 503 -4.30 -7.13 22.29
N PRO A 504 -3.59 -6.07 21.85
CA PRO A 504 -2.25 -6.18 21.31
C PRO A 504 -1.29 -6.86 22.28
N GLN A 505 -0.51 -7.80 21.80
CA GLN A 505 0.51 -8.45 22.62
C GLN A 505 1.76 -7.57 22.67
N ALA A 506 2.15 -7.12 23.85
CA ALA A 506 3.27 -6.21 24.07
C ALA A 506 4.57 -6.71 23.40
N LYS A 507 4.86 -8.02 23.47
CA LYS A 507 6.04 -8.61 22.83
C LYS A 507 6.01 -8.47 21.30
N THR A 508 4.88 -8.75 20.67
CA THR A 508 4.70 -8.64 19.21
C THR A 508 4.81 -7.19 18.77
N VAL A 509 4.13 -6.28 19.47
CA VAL A 509 4.19 -4.84 19.18
C VAL A 509 5.62 -4.31 19.28
N LEU A 510 6.34 -4.60 20.37
CA LEU A 510 7.73 -4.16 20.54
C LEU A 510 8.68 -4.75 19.49
N LEU A 511 8.46 -6.01 19.08
CA LEU A 511 9.26 -6.62 18.02
C LEU A 511 9.02 -5.91 16.68
N HIS A 512 7.77 -5.63 16.31
CA HIS A 512 7.44 -4.89 15.08
C HIS A 512 8.00 -3.47 15.10
N VAL A 513 7.92 -2.78 16.24
CA VAL A 513 8.52 -1.44 16.43
C VAL A 513 10.02 -1.51 16.21
N TRP A 514 10.70 -2.48 16.85
CA TRP A 514 12.14 -2.66 16.71
C TRP A 514 12.58 -2.97 15.28
N GLU A 515 11.90 -3.86 14.59
CA GLU A 515 12.21 -4.19 13.19
C GLU A 515 12.05 -2.98 12.26
N ARG A 516 10.98 -2.18 12.45
CA ARG A 516 10.74 -0.95 11.67
C ARG A 516 11.80 0.11 12.00
N LEU A 517 12.09 0.30 13.28
CA LEU A 517 13.09 1.28 13.76
C LEU A 517 14.51 0.90 13.31
N LYS A 518 14.91 -0.36 13.45
CA LYS A 518 16.17 -0.88 12.93
C LYS A 518 16.29 -0.67 11.42
N GLY A 519 15.21 -0.95 10.68
CA GLY A 519 15.15 -0.72 9.25
C GLY A 519 15.33 0.77 8.90
N PHE A 520 14.75 1.67 9.68
CA PHE A 520 14.91 3.12 9.53
C PHE A 520 16.35 3.56 9.82
N ILE A 521 16.89 3.21 10.98
CA ILE A 521 18.25 3.63 11.41
C ILE A 521 19.32 3.16 10.41
N ILE A 522 19.28 1.90 9.98
CA ILE A 522 20.31 1.37 9.09
C ILE A 522 20.17 1.95 7.67
N LYS A 523 18.96 2.07 7.13
CA LYS A 523 18.75 2.42 5.72
C LYS A 523 18.66 3.92 5.50
N ALA A 524 17.87 4.60 6.31
CA ALA A 524 17.72 6.04 6.22
C ALA A 524 18.91 6.77 6.86
N GLY A 525 19.39 6.29 8.01
CA GLY A 525 20.49 6.92 8.74
C GLY A 525 21.78 7.02 7.92
N THR A 526 22.17 5.96 7.22
CA THR A 526 23.39 5.99 6.37
C THR A 526 23.28 6.99 5.21
N ILE A 527 22.12 7.07 4.56
CA ILE A 527 21.89 7.96 3.42
C ILE A 527 21.80 9.41 3.90
N LEU A 528 21.05 9.65 4.99
CA LEU A 528 20.92 10.98 5.57
C LEU A 528 22.27 11.49 6.10
N PHE A 529 23.02 10.66 6.79
CA PHE A 529 24.37 11.01 7.25
C PHE A 529 25.27 11.48 6.10
N LEU A 530 25.36 10.68 5.02
CA LEU A 530 26.15 11.05 3.86
C LEU A 530 25.66 12.36 3.23
N ALA A 531 24.35 12.54 3.14
CA ALA A 531 23.74 13.75 2.60
C ALA A 531 24.03 14.98 3.46
N CYS A 532 23.98 14.86 4.80
CA CYS A 532 24.34 15.96 5.71
C CYS A 532 25.81 16.38 5.56
N VAL A 533 26.73 15.42 5.46
CA VAL A 533 28.15 15.73 5.21
C VAL A 533 28.33 16.44 3.86
N VAL A 534 27.65 15.99 2.80
CA VAL A 534 27.70 16.65 1.48
C VAL A 534 27.12 18.07 1.57
N MET A 535 26.00 18.26 2.27
CA MET A 535 25.37 19.58 2.42
C MET A 535 26.26 20.53 3.25
N TRP A 536 26.86 20.05 4.33
CA TRP A 536 27.86 20.80 5.09
C TRP A 536 28.99 21.24 4.16
N PHE A 537 29.55 20.35 3.36
CA PHE A 537 30.60 20.67 2.40
C PHE A 537 30.15 21.72 1.38
N LEU A 538 28.97 21.55 0.77
CA LEU A 538 28.44 22.49 -0.21
C LEU A 538 28.13 23.88 0.38
N GLY A 539 27.74 23.96 1.65
CA GLY A 539 27.43 25.20 2.34
C GLY A 539 28.67 25.92 2.90
N GLY A 540 29.70 25.15 3.33
CA GLY A 540 30.89 25.69 3.98
C GLY A 540 32.09 25.95 3.06
N PHE A 541 32.05 25.48 1.79
CA PHE A 541 33.12 25.65 0.83
C PHE A 541 32.66 26.38 -0.41
N GLY A 542 33.58 27.20 -0.98
CA GLY A 542 33.30 27.95 -2.19
C GLY A 542 34.55 28.58 -2.78
N PHE A 543 34.34 29.59 -3.63
CA PHE A 543 35.42 30.32 -4.29
C PHE A 543 35.38 31.79 -3.84
N VAL A 544 36.42 32.21 -3.05
CA VAL A 544 36.62 33.61 -2.69
C VAL A 544 37.88 34.11 -3.43
N ASP A 545 37.75 35.19 -4.17
CA ASP A 545 38.84 35.79 -4.99
C ASP A 545 39.58 34.80 -5.91
N GLY A 546 38.86 33.79 -6.42
CA GLY A 546 39.41 32.76 -7.32
C GLY A 546 40.17 31.63 -6.63
N SER A 547 40.27 31.63 -5.30
CA SER A 547 40.82 30.53 -4.49
C SER A 547 39.70 29.70 -3.87
N PHE A 548 39.82 28.35 -3.97
CA PHE A 548 38.92 27.44 -3.31
C PHE A 548 39.26 27.28 -1.85
N GLY A 549 38.29 27.51 -0.96
CA GLY A 549 38.47 27.38 0.48
C GLY A 549 37.16 27.36 1.26
N MET A 550 37.31 27.40 2.60
CA MET A 550 36.12 27.63 3.46
C MET A 550 35.66 29.08 3.29
N VAL A 551 34.34 29.26 3.24
CA VAL A 551 33.70 30.56 3.04
C VAL A 551 33.00 31.01 4.32
N GLU A 552 33.16 32.29 4.66
CA GLU A 552 32.45 32.92 5.79
C GLU A 552 31.06 33.44 5.32
N ASP A 553 30.96 33.90 4.06
CA ASP A 553 29.71 34.36 3.48
C ASP A 553 29.06 33.21 2.70
N SER A 554 27.82 32.87 3.07
CA SER A 554 27.03 31.83 2.41
C SER A 554 26.80 32.14 0.92
N ALA A 555 26.89 33.39 0.48
CA ALA A 555 26.72 33.78 -0.93
C ALA A 555 27.86 33.27 -1.82
N ASP A 556 29.05 33.04 -1.28
CA ASP A 556 30.22 32.53 -2.00
C ASP A 556 30.31 31.00 -1.99
N SER A 557 29.36 30.33 -1.33
CA SER A 557 29.34 28.87 -1.19
C SER A 557 29.03 28.15 -2.52
N LEU A 558 29.50 26.90 -2.63
CA LEU A 558 29.12 26.02 -3.74
C LEU A 558 27.59 25.84 -3.85
N MET A 559 26.91 25.86 -2.71
CA MET A 559 25.44 25.78 -2.67
C MET A 559 24.80 27.00 -3.32
N ALA A 560 25.30 28.22 -3.07
CA ALA A 560 24.85 29.45 -3.71
C ALA A 560 25.11 29.42 -5.22
N MET A 561 26.26 28.93 -5.64
CA MET A 561 26.58 28.77 -7.07
C MET A 561 25.64 27.80 -7.76
N ILE A 562 25.38 26.63 -7.18
CA ILE A 562 24.44 25.64 -7.71
C ILE A 562 23.03 26.22 -7.74
N GLY A 563 22.61 26.88 -6.65
CA GLY A 563 21.33 27.56 -6.54
C GLY A 563 21.15 28.61 -7.63
N GLY A 564 22.18 29.45 -7.85
CA GLY A 564 22.17 30.50 -8.88
C GLY A 564 22.05 29.96 -10.32
N VAL A 565 22.71 28.84 -10.64
CA VAL A 565 22.58 28.20 -11.94
C VAL A 565 21.16 27.63 -12.18
N ILE A 566 20.53 27.12 -11.12
CA ILE A 566 19.21 26.51 -11.19
C ILE A 566 18.07 27.55 -11.04
N ALA A 567 18.32 28.67 -10.37
CA ALA A 567 17.33 29.71 -10.05
C ALA A 567 16.51 30.19 -11.27
N PRO A 568 17.08 30.41 -12.47
CA PRO A 568 16.30 30.82 -13.64
C PRO A 568 15.17 29.83 -14.02
N LEU A 569 15.30 28.56 -13.69
CA LEU A 569 14.27 27.56 -13.92
C LEU A 569 13.03 27.81 -13.03
N PHE A 570 13.23 28.39 -11.85
CA PHE A 570 12.15 28.67 -10.89
C PHE A 570 11.60 30.11 -10.99
N ALA A 571 12.22 30.99 -11.78
CA ALA A 571 11.71 32.33 -12.04
C ALA A 571 10.27 32.33 -12.55
N PRO A 572 9.80 31.45 -13.47
CA PRO A 572 8.40 31.37 -13.88
C PRO A 572 7.43 30.95 -12.76
N LEU A 573 7.92 30.42 -11.64
CA LEU A 573 7.15 30.06 -10.46
C LEU A 573 7.10 31.17 -9.40
N GLY A 574 7.84 32.28 -9.62
CA GLY A 574 7.87 33.44 -8.74
C GLY A 574 8.97 33.44 -7.68
N PHE A 575 9.83 32.44 -7.61
CA PHE A 575 10.97 32.35 -6.68
C PHE A 575 12.27 32.02 -7.45
N GLY A 576 12.71 32.94 -8.29
CA GLY A 576 13.92 32.82 -9.11
C GLY A 576 15.20 33.33 -8.44
N GLU A 577 15.17 33.61 -7.13
CA GLU A 577 16.35 33.97 -6.35
C GLU A 577 17.11 32.69 -5.94
N TRP A 578 18.43 32.79 -5.76
CA TRP A 578 19.26 31.62 -5.45
C TRP A 578 18.99 31.05 -4.04
N GLN A 579 18.63 31.91 -3.06
CA GLN A 579 18.40 31.50 -1.69
C GLN A 579 17.22 30.53 -1.53
N PRO A 580 16.00 30.83 -2.01
CA PRO A 580 14.88 29.87 -1.97
C PRO A 580 15.20 28.55 -2.70
N VAL A 581 15.95 28.64 -3.82
CA VAL A 581 16.34 27.47 -4.59
C VAL A 581 17.36 26.62 -3.82
N ALA A 582 18.36 27.23 -3.20
CA ALA A 582 19.33 26.56 -2.34
C ALA A 582 18.63 25.86 -1.15
N ALA A 583 17.68 26.57 -0.51
CA ALA A 583 16.86 26.00 0.57
C ALA A 583 16.01 24.79 0.08
N SER A 584 15.41 24.87 -1.13
CA SER A 584 14.69 23.73 -1.71
C SER A 584 15.63 22.53 -1.97
N ILE A 585 16.87 22.77 -2.38
CA ILE A 585 17.88 21.71 -2.58
C ILE A 585 18.22 21.05 -1.23
N SER A 586 18.42 21.82 -0.16
CA SER A 586 18.65 21.28 1.18
C SER A 586 17.46 20.41 1.65
N GLY A 587 16.25 20.78 1.26
CA GLY A 587 15.02 20.05 1.52
C GLY A 587 14.94 18.63 0.90
N PHE A 588 15.80 18.29 -0.05
CA PHE A 588 15.93 16.90 -0.51
C PHE A 588 16.62 16.02 0.53
N THR A 589 17.51 16.57 1.34
CA THR A 589 18.12 15.82 2.46
C THR A 589 17.07 15.51 3.50
N ALA A 590 16.47 16.54 4.06
CA ALA A 590 15.38 16.49 5.02
C ALA A 590 14.53 17.76 4.87
N LYS A 591 13.21 17.64 4.90
CA LYS A 591 12.33 18.79 4.59
C LYS A 591 12.40 19.91 5.63
N GLU A 592 12.68 19.60 6.87
CA GLU A 592 12.96 20.60 7.93
C GLU A 592 14.24 21.41 7.69
N ALA A 593 15.23 20.82 7.02
CA ALA A 593 16.47 21.54 6.68
C ALA A 593 16.23 22.79 5.81
N ILE A 594 15.06 22.92 5.17
CA ILE A 594 14.67 24.13 4.48
C ILE A 594 14.67 25.33 5.44
N VAL A 595 14.08 25.18 6.62
CA VAL A 595 13.93 26.26 7.61
C VAL A 595 15.30 26.67 8.15
N SER A 596 16.13 25.74 8.59
CA SER A 596 17.47 26.06 9.10
C SER A 596 18.37 26.66 8.01
N THR A 597 18.29 26.14 6.76
CA THR A 597 19.01 26.75 5.63
C THR A 597 18.56 28.17 5.36
N MET A 598 17.24 28.43 5.38
CA MET A 598 16.71 29.78 5.22
C MET A 598 17.15 30.71 6.35
N GLY A 599 17.17 30.23 7.59
CA GLY A 599 17.65 30.97 8.75
C GLY A 599 19.11 31.38 8.62
N VAL A 600 19.98 30.46 8.21
CA VAL A 600 21.39 30.72 7.95
C VAL A 600 21.58 31.72 6.81
N LEU A 601 20.90 31.50 5.69
CA LEU A 601 21.03 32.41 4.53
C LEU A 601 20.42 33.80 4.75
N ALA A 602 19.50 33.94 5.71
CA ALA A 602 18.93 35.25 6.08
C ALA A 602 19.77 36.00 7.11
N ASN A 603 20.92 35.43 7.56
CA ASN A 603 21.78 36.00 8.61
C ASN A 603 21.00 36.36 9.89
N VAL A 604 20.07 35.52 10.30
CA VAL A 604 19.28 35.76 11.51
C VAL A 604 20.15 35.54 12.71
N SER A 605 20.36 36.64 13.52
CA SER A 605 21.08 36.57 14.76
C SER A 605 20.19 35.93 15.84
N GLY A 606 20.48 34.68 16.21
CA GLY A 606 19.73 33.93 17.23
C GLY A 606 19.43 32.49 16.77
N ASP A 607 18.32 31.94 17.25
CA ASP A 607 17.92 30.61 16.89
C ASP A 607 17.41 30.56 15.41
N THR A 608 18.19 29.91 14.55
CA THR A 608 17.91 29.79 13.12
C THR A 608 16.79 28.76 12.84
N GLU A 609 16.29 28.06 13.85
CA GLU A 609 15.15 27.15 13.75
C GLU A 609 13.83 27.81 14.19
N ASP A 610 13.88 29.00 14.81
CA ASP A 610 12.67 29.74 15.17
C ASP A 610 12.03 30.35 13.91
N ALA A 611 10.89 29.76 13.51
CA ALA A 611 10.16 30.13 12.31
C ALA A 611 9.72 31.63 12.30
N VAL A 612 9.52 32.26 13.45
CA VAL A 612 9.09 33.66 13.54
C VAL A 612 10.23 34.60 13.17
N ASN A 613 11.42 34.37 13.74
CA ASN A 613 12.62 35.20 13.50
C ASN A 613 13.06 35.05 12.03
N VAL A 614 13.03 33.84 11.50
CA VAL A 614 13.43 33.55 10.11
C VAL A 614 12.44 34.15 9.10
N ALA A 615 11.14 34.16 9.39
CA ALA A 615 10.12 34.67 8.48
C ALA A 615 10.35 36.14 8.06
N ALA A 616 10.76 36.97 9.02
CA ALA A 616 11.09 38.39 8.72
C ALA A 616 12.28 38.53 7.77
N GLY A 617 13.34 37.75 7.97
CA GLY A 617 14.54 37.76 7.14
C GLY A 617 14.29 37.31 5.70
N VAL A 618 13.49 36.27 5.51
CA VAL A 618 13.23 35.65 4.19
C VAL A 618 12.11 36.31 3.41
N ALA A 619 11.26 37.13 4.02
CA ALA A 619 10.13 37.77 3.37
C ALA A 619 10.53 38.60 2.11
N SER A 620 11.73 39.19 2.15
CA SER A 620 12.26 39.98 1.04
C SER A 620 12.62 39.18 -0.22
N TRP A 621 12.79 37.87 -0.11
CA TRP A 621 13.15 36.98 -1.24
C TRP A 621 11.96 36.68 -2.14
N PHE A 622 10.76 36.93 -1.66
CA PHE A 622 9.55 36.66 -2.39
C PHE A 622 8.88 37.96 -2.86
N PRO A 623 8.72 38.14 -4.19
CA PRO A 623 8.12 39.39 -4.74
C PRO A 623 6.63 39.58 -4.41
N SER A 624 5.95 38.49 -3.97
CA SER A 624 4.55 38.52 -3.59
C SER A 624 4.19 37.37 -2.68
N SER A 625 3.08 37.50 -1.92
CA SER A 625 2.54 36.39 -1.11
C SER A 625 2.20 35.16 -1.96
N ILE A 626 1.83 35.34 -3.25
CA ILE A 626 1.58 34.25 -4.19
C ILE A 626 2.88 33.52 -4.51
N ALA A 627 4.01 34.21 -4.64
CA ALA A 627 5.31 33.59 -4.87
C ALA A 627 5.74 32.73 -3.64
N ALA A 628 5.55 33.27 -2.43
CA ALA A 628 5.79 32.56 -1.18
C ALA A 628 4.88 31.31 -1.06
N PHE A 629 3.59 31.45 -1.41
CA PHE A 629 2.66 30.33 -1.43
C PHE A 629 3.05 29.27 -2.47
N THR A 630 3.52 29.69 -3.63
CA THR A 630 3.97 28.78 -4.70
C THR A 630 5.21 28.00 -4.29
N PHE A 631 6.17 28.68 -3.59
CA PHE A 631 7.35 28.04 -3.02
C PHE A 631 6.94 26.95 -2.00
N LEU A 632 6.02 27.29 -1.09
CA LEU A 632 5.49 26.34 -0.11
C LEU A 632 4.83 25.14 -0.82
N MET A 633 4.00 25.41 -1.84
CA MET A 633 3.30 24.37 -2.57
C MET A 633 4.26 23.49 -3.39
N PHE A 634 5.33 24.06 -3.95
CA PHE A 634 6.37 23.31 -4.64
C PHE A 634 7.03 22.30 -3.69
N ASN A 635 7.50 22.77 -2.54
CA ASN A 635 8.13 21.92 -1.51
C ASN A 635 7.18 20.92 -0.85
N LEU A 636 5.85 21.13 -1.00
CA LEU A 636 4.83 20.17 -0.63
C LEU A 636 4.74 19.01 -1.63
N LEU A 637 4.74 19.32 -2.94
CA LEU A 637 4.42 18.40 -4.02
C LEU A 637 5.63 17.79 -4.72
N ASP A 638 6.83 18.34 -4.52
CA ASP A 638 8.08 17.83 -5.10
C ASP A 638 8.45 16.44 -4.56
N SER A 639 9.57 15.90 -5.01
CA SER A 639 10.11 14.64 -4.49
C SER A 639 10.35 14.70 -2.98
N PRO A 640 10.05 13.63 -2.24
CA PRO A 640 10.25 13.59 -0.80
C PRO A 640 11.74 13.59 -0.42
N CYS A 641 12.04 13.56 0.89
CA CYS A 641 13.41 13.46 1.41
C CYS A 641 14.13 12.20 0.90
N LEU A 642 15.48 12.24 0.88
CA LEU A 642 16.33 11.14 0.37
C LEU A 642 16.02 9.78 1.01
N ALA A 643 15.68 9.76 2.29
CA ALA A 643 15.29 8.52 2.98
C ALA A 643 14.00 7.91 2.42
N ALA A 644 13.01 8.74 2.11
CA ALA A 644 11.79 8.30 1.45
C ALA A 644 12.05 7.88 -0.01
N ILE A 645 12.90 8.61 -0.74
CA ILE A 645 13.34 8.25 -2.11
C ILE A 645 14.02 6.87 -2.11
N ALA A 646 14.93 6.61 -1.16
CA ALA A 646 15.57 5.29 -1.02
C ALA A 646 14.53 4.17 -0.74
N THR A 647 13.53 4.47 0.08
CA THR A 647 12.42 3.54 0.35
C THR A 647 11.56 3.32 -0.89
N MET A 648 11.30 4.36 -1.69
CA MET A 648 10.62 4.25 -2.99
C MET A 648 11.40 3.33 -3.94
N ALA A 649 12.71 3.47 -4.03
CA ALA A 649 13.56 2.64 -4.87
C ALA A 649 13.42 1.14 -4.54
N GLN A 650 13.31 0.81 -3.24
CA GLN A 650 13.13 -0.57 -2.78
C GLN A 650 11.71 -1.09 -3.09
N GLN A 651 10.67 -0.29 -2.81
CA GLN A 651 9.28 -0.73 -2.94
C GLN A 651 8.79 -0.77 -4.40
N MET A 652 9.35 0.06 -5.29
CA MET A 652 9.03 0.06 -6.72
C MET A 652 9.53 -1.20 -7.44
N GLN A 653 10.54 -1.89 -6.92
CA GLN A 653 11.14 -3.11 -7.49
C GLN A 653 11.52 -2.99 -8.97
N SER A 654 11.62 -1.78 -9.52
CA SER A 654 11.92 -1.52 -10.92
C SER A 654 12.59 -0.15 -11.06
N ARG A 655 13.82 -0.12 -11.60
CA ARG A 655 14.56 1.12 -11.85
C ARG A 655 13.80 2.07 -12.78
N LYS A 656 13.09 1.54 -13.80
CA LYS A 656 12.29 2.33 -14.74
C LYS A 656 11.15 3.06 -14.02
N TRP A 657 10.39 2.37 -13.17
CA TRP A 657 9.28 2.95 -12.44
C TRP A 657 9.71 3.88 -11.33
N PHE A 658 10.87 3.62 -10.72
CA PHE A 658 11.48 4.51 -9.75
C PHE A 658 11.81 5.88 -10.37
N TRP A 659 12.57 5.93 -11.45
CA TRP A 659 12.90 7.19 -12.13
C TRP A 659 11.66 7.88 -12.70
N PHE A 660 10.70 7.12 -13.20
CA PHE A 660 9.41 7.69 -13.62
C PHE A 660 8.67 8.36 -12.45
N ALA A 661 8.68 7.76 -11.26
CA ALA A 661 8.03 8.33 -10.08
C ALA A 661 8.65 9.67 -9.67
N ILE A 662 10.00 9.72 -9.58
CA ILE A 662 10.73 10.95 -9.24
C ILE A 662 10.46 12.06 -10.28
N LEU A 663 10.59 11.71 -11.55
CA LEU A 663 10.34 12.67 -12.64
C LEU A 663 8.88 13.17 -12.63
N PHE A 664 7.93 12.27 -12.45
CA PHE A 664 6.51 12.61 -12.37
C PHE A 664 6.21 13.56 -11.22
N GLN A 665 6.73 13.31 -10.03
CA GLN A 665 6.50 14.17 -8.86
C GLN A 665 7.01 15.59 -9.10
N ASN A 666 8.26 15.73 -9.57
CA ASN A 666 8.84 17.05 -9.83
C ASN A 666 8.14 17.80 -10.98
N ILE A 667 7.82 17.11 -12.09
CA ILE A 667 7.08 17.73 -13.21
C ILE A 667 5.67 18.12 -12.79
N PHE A 668 4.97 17.27 -12.03
CA PHE A 668 3.63 17.57 -11.55
C PHE A 668 3.65 18.78 -10.61
N ALA A 669 4.57 18.81 -9.64
CA ALA A 669 4.77 19.94 -8.76
C ALA A 669 5.04 21.23 -9.55
N TYR A 670 5.98 21.19 -10.51
CA TYR A 670 6.34 22.34 -11.33
C TYR A 670 5.14 22.88 -12.14
N ILE A 671 4.40 21.99 -12.83
CA ILE A 671 3.24 22.39 -13.64
C ILE A 671 2.14 23.01 -12.77
N VAL A 672 1.81 22.39 -11.64
CA VAL A 672 0.77 22.90 -10.73
C VAL A 672 1.18 24.26 -10.16
N CYS A 673 2.43 24.40 -9.72
CA CYS A 673 2.97 25.66 -9.20
C CYS A 673 3.03 26.75 -10.26
N LEU A 674 3.41 26.41 -11.48
CA LEU A 674 3.37 27.34 -12.61
C LEU A 674 1.96 27.88 -12.85
N CYS A 675 0.94 27.00 -12.87
CA CYS A 675 -0.45 27.42 -13.01
C CYS A 675 -0.86 28.37 -11.87
N VAL A 676 -0.54 28.01 -10.62
CA VAL A 676 -0.93 28.81 -9.45
C VAL A 676 -0.27 30.19 -9.46
N TYR A 677 1.04 30.27 -9.71
CA TYR A 677 1.73 31.54 -9.73
C TYR A 677 1.29 32.43 -10.88
N GLN A 678 1.31 31.93 -12.11
CA GLN A 678 1.03 32.74 -13.31
C GLN A 678 -0.43 33.18 -13.37
N ILE A 679 -1.37 32.30 -13.01
CA ILE A 679 -2.79 32.65 -13.00
C ILE A 679 -3.11 33.52 -11.77
N GLY A 680 -2.57 33.17 -10.60
CA GLY A 680 -2.75 33.97 -9.39
C GLY A 680 -2.23 35.39 -9.53
N SER A 681 -1.02 35.56 -10.06
CA SER A 681 -0.42 36.87 -10.34
C SER A 681 -1.28 37.70 -11.30
N PHE A 682 -1.82 37.08 -12.36
CA PHE A 682 -2.74 37.75 -13.29
C PHE A 682 -4.04 38.19 -12.59
N VAL A 683 -4.66 37.35 -11.79
CA VAL A 683 -5.89 37.65 -11.05
C VAL A 683 -5.70 38.78 -10.03
N THR A 684 -4.51 38.88 -9.43
CA THR A 684 -4.18 39.95 -8.48
C THR A 684 -3.73 41.26 -9.14
N GLY A 685 -3.90 41.41 -10.47
CA GLY A 685 -3.67 42.67 -11.19
C GLY A 685 -2.34 42.69 -11.98
N GLY A 686 -1.64 41.57 -12.10
CA GLY A 686 -0.47 41.45 -12.96
C GLY A 686 -0.84 41.53 -14.48
N ALA A 687 0.14 41.89 -15.30
CA ALA A 687 -0.04 41.92 -16.74
C ALA A 687 -0.16 40.53 -17.35
N PHE A 688 -1.03 40.37 -18.37
CA PHE A 688 -1.10 39.13 -19.14
C PHE A 688 0.16 38.96 -19.99
N GLY A 689 0.93 37.93 -19.69
CA GLY A 689 2.19 37.60 -20.36
C GLY A 689 2.22 36.22 -20.97
N VAL A 690 3.34 35.87 -21.60
CA VAL A 690 3.56 34.53 -22.15
C VAL A 690 3.45 33.43 -21.05
N GLY A 691 3.96 33.72 -19.84
CA GLY A 691 3.84 32.80 -18.71
C GLY A 691 2.39 32.54 -18.32
N THR A 692 1.55 33.57 -18.30
CA THR A 692 0.11 33.45 -18.00
C THR A 692 -0.62 32.60 -19.06
N ALA A 693 -0.30 32.79 -20.36
CA ALA A 693 -0.86 31.96 -21.42
C ALA A 693 -0.45 30.48 -21.28
N VAL A 694 0.80 30.20 -20.94
CA VAL A 694 1.30 28.86 -20.69
C VAL A 694 0.63 28.24 -19.45
N GLY A 695 0.43 29.01 -18.36
CA GLY A 695 -0.29 28.59 -17.17
C GLY A 695 -1.73 28.16 -17.47
N PHE A 696 -2.48 28.95 -18.25
CA PHE A 696 -3.84 28.58 -18.70
C PHE A 696 -3.84 27.34 -19.60
N LEU A 697 -2.86 27.19 -20.49
CA LEU A 697 -2.73 26.01 -21.34
C LEU A 697 -2.54 24.73 -20.51
N PHE A 698 -1.65 24.76 -19.51
CA PHE A 698 -1.45 23.61 -18.62
C PHE A 698 -2.67 23.34 -17.73
N LEU A 699 -3.35 24.37 -17.24
CA LEU A 699 -4.59 24.20 -16.49
C LEU A 699 -5.67 23.52 -17.36
N ILE A 700 -5.86 23.98 -18.60
CA ILE A 700 -6.78 23.34 -19.55
C ILE A 700 -6.37 21.87 -19.82
N ALA A 701 -5.07 21.61 -19.97
CA ALA A 701 -4.57 20.25 -20.16
C ALA A 701 -4.86 19.35 -18.95
N ILE A 702 -4.65 19.85 -17.72
CA ILE A 702 -4.98 19.11 -16.48
C ILE A 702 -6.49 18.84 -16.43
N LEU A 703 -7.32 19.86 -16.67
CA LEU A 703 -8.78 19.72 -16.67
C LEU A 703 -9.24 18.75 -17.76
N PHE A 704 -8.68 18.84 -18.97
CA PHE A 704 -8.97 17.90 -20.05
C PHE A 704 -8.62 16.46 -19.63
N MET A 705 -7.44 16.23 -19.06
CA MET A 705 -7.04 14.91 -18.57
C MET A 705 -7.93 14.41 -17.42
N LEU A 706 -8.41 15.33 -16.58
CA LEU A 706 -9.29 15.01 -15.46
C LEU A 706 -10.70 14.61 -15.92
N PHE A 707 -11.28 15.32 -16.91
CA PHE A 707 -12.66 15.08 -17.37
C PHE A 707 -12.75 14.17 -18.60
N ARG A 708 -11.64 13.88 -19.26
CA ARG A 708 -11.60 12.95 -20.39
C ARG A 708 -12.15 11.59 -19.93
N PRO A 709 -13.10 10.96 -20.69
CA PRO A 709 -13.53 9.59 -20.40
C PRO A 709 -12.31 8.66 -20.44
N ASP A 710 -12.31 7.65 -19.56
CA ASP A 710 -11.22 6.68 -19.50
C ASP A 710 -11.19 5.83 -20.77
N PRO A 711 -10.16 5.98 -21.64
CA PRO A 711 -10.06 5.23 -22.90
C PRO A 711 -9.75 3.74 -22.67
N TYR A 712 -9.39 3.35 -21.47
CA TYR A 712 -8.97 1.98 -21.10
C TYR A 712 -9.93 1.31 -20.10
N LYS A 713 -11.10 1.88 -19.84
CA LYS A 713 -12.09 1.41 -18.83
C LYS A 713 -12.42 -0.08 -18.97
N ASN A 714 -12.38 -0.61 -20.20
CA ASN A 714 -12.70 -2.00 -20.51
C ASN A 714 -11.46 -2.89 -20.72
N GLN A 715 -10.24 -2.36 -20.59
CA GLN A 715 -9.03 -3.18 -20.67
C GLN A 715 -8.74 -3.80 -19.30
N LYS A 716 -8.86 -5.12 -19.20
CA LYS A 716 -8.31 -5.88 -18.06
C LYS A 716 -6.78 -5.89 -18.21
N VAL A 717 -6.09 -4.95 -17.57
CA VAL A 717 -4.61 -4.90 -17.59
C VAL A 717 -4.10 -5.79 -16.48
N TYR A 718 -3.70 -7.00 -16.84
CA TYR A 718 -2.95 -7.89 -15.96
C TYR A 718 -1.47 -7.50 -15.97
N SER A 719 -0.81 -7.59 -14.82
CA SER A 719 0.61 -7.25 -14.69
C SER A 719 1.45 -8.09 -15.67
N LYS A 720 2.26 -7.42 -16.49
CA LYS A 720 3.16 -8.10 -17.45
C LYS A 720 4.19 -9.04 -16.79
N ARG A 721 4.36 -9.01 -15.48
CA ARG A 721 5.24 -9.93 -14.76
C ARG A 721 4.75 -11.38 -14.77
N SER A 722 3.45 -11.60 -14.96
CA SER A 722 2.89 -12.97 -15.09
C SER A 722 3.04 -13.56 -16.49
N VAL A 723 3.60 -12.83 -17.48
CA VAL A 723 3.73 -13.28 -18.86
C VAL A 723 5.16 -13.75 -19.19
N ASN A 724 6.16 -13.34 -18.40
CA ASN A 724 7.58 -13.67 -18.61
C ASN A 724 8.21 -14.42 -17.42
N ALA A 725 7.39 -15.07 -16.58
CA ALA A 725 7.84 -15.97 -15.53
C ALA A 725 7.44 -17.42 -15.85
#